data_96819bffdc647c79e47fa3e18a269da6
#
_entry.id   96819bffdc647c79e47fa3e18a269da6
#
_cell.length_a   1.000
_cell.length_b   1.000
_cell.length_c   1.000
_cell.angle_alpha   90.00
_cell.angle_beta   90.00
_cell.angle_gamma   90.00
#
_symmetry.space_group_name_H-M   'P 1'
#
loop_
_entity.id
_entity.type
_entity.pdbx_description
1 polymer ?
#
loop_
_entity_poly.entity_id
_entity_poly.type
_entity_poly.pdbx_seq_one_letter_code
_entity_poly.pdbx_strand_id
1 'polypeptide(L)'
;MAIHVPVTRRTFLKLAGSGAVVAVSVTHLPALVLAADDMHADANGPSWAPVPGRARWRIDGMPKVTGRKIYARDFKARDFVGWPQQENWLYALRCDRVDAVYQGYDLGVLPPALRPIAVVDNAVLSARGIPLAPEADPIANQDIYWLARTGHPADCYGQPAALLIFENFDIYRRARKVLDFNRAVIRYGAPVAAKEAAPPVPYSPVTVYVRDDDRQFNYVDNYQTGSNGKPTEKYLADREAAVADIDAAIARNAAAGAWIGVRATGDDAFETPAIDPMFMEPEAGLAWYDASASKMSLVLGTQSANDDATGACALFDGSSVAVKEAQVIACYPGGGFGGRDKSYFPLYLALAAPFARGALRWQQSRYEQFQVGLKRCETQFSESLWFDRRGKLEAITCDFLMNGGGKKNLSPYVAQLAALSAMSCYEIPRARAQAASTYTREVFGGSQRGFGGPQAFMAIETLMDEAARRLGLSPFEIRRANLLGKAPGLGKGRAITGAPILFDLQLDALLDRLERHPLWLEREQARAERGARNLRYGVGLAMANEAYGTSGDGIYGMVQILPDSSVRVITPYTDMGNGAATTLGLAPAEFLGQNAQTIAMSEIGPFNALGLNPKLAQGDPKWVRYNYGSSSACLGAFHQYHAVKGAAQVLFLQSVLPAARAWWGVPVRAEDVRWADRALVANGLAPIAWPALLGTIRKLGLQTVAAVHASYAGFFWKGTYPFASGTAQVDYDYVAVGLDPYRLTPLSRVLQAPPVNTALYGRTTYAPSAALVAVSVDPATGRVKVEHVVTAVSVGRQLSPELVEGQSQGAVAMGIGNVLTETCPLGPDGPGGGRWNLDRYEVTRLPDVPVQELIALPPPGDDPANARGIAEAVMCPIAPALLNALAMATGRRFRVTPVTPEKILEALQ
;
A
#
# COMPACT_ATOMS: atom_id res chain seq x y z
N MET A 1 -9.90 -8.25 1.15
CA MET A 1 -10.68 -7.29 1.92
C MET A 1 -10.80 -6.07 1.06
N ALA A 2 -11.97 -5.80 0.47
CA ALA A 2 -12.24 -4.40 0.26
C ALA A 2 -12.04 -3.81 1.66
N ILE A 3 -11.05 -2.96 1.83
CA ILE A 3 -10.96 -2.15 3.01
C ILE A 3 -12.16 -1.22 2.85
N HIS A 4 -13.35 -1.72 3.23
CA HIS A 4 -14.37 -0.83 3.66
C HIS A 4 -13.75 -0.15 4.89
N VAL A 5 -13.26 1.08 4.70
CA VAL A 5 -13.65 2.05 5.71
C VAL A 5 -15.16 1.87 5.71
N PRO A 6 -15.78 1.44 6.75
CA PRO A 6 -17.20 1.38 6.77
C PRO A 6 -17.64 2.84 6.50
N VAL A 7 -18.07 3.12 5.26
CA VAL A 7 -19.27 3.94 5.16
C VAL A 7 -20.19 3.16 6.05
N THR A 8 -20.44 3.60 7.28
CA THR A 8 -21.21 2.79 8.21
C THR A 8 -22.49 2.43 7.51
N ARG A 9 -23.03 1.28 7.84
CA ARG A 9 -24.40 0.91 7.41
C ARG A 9 -25.37 2.09 7.56
N ARG A 10 -25.11 2.98 8.50
CA ARG A 10 -25.84 4.21 8.76
C ARG A 10 -25.59 5.32 7.72
N THR A 11 -24.36 5.55 7.27
CA THR A 11 -24.05 6.52 6.21
C THR A 11 -24.54 6.02 4.85
N PHE A 12 -24.36 4.73 4.55
CA PHE A 12 -24.92 4.11 3.36
C PHE A 12 -26.44 4.04 3.39
N LEU A 13 -27.07 3.75 4.54
CA LEU A 13 -28.53 3.76 4.70
C LEU A 13 -29.08 5.19 4.74
N LYS A 14 -28.36 6.19 5.24
CA LYS A 14 -28.72 7.61 5.12
C LYS A 14 -28.66 8.09 3.68
N LEU A 15 -27.60 7.75 2.92
CA LEU A 15 -27.49 8.04 1.49
C LEU A 15 -28.58 7.35 0.67
N ALA A 16 -28.92 6.10 1.00
CA ALA A 16 -30.00 5.37 0.34
C ALA A 16 -31.42 5.81 0.81
N GLY A 17 -31.54 6.37 2.02
CA GLY A 17 -32.83 6.80 2.61
C GLY A 17 -33.23 8.24 2.31
N SER A 18 -32.28 9.11 1.88
CA SER A 18 -32.53 10.51 1.55
C SER A 18 -32.99 10.76 0.10
N GLY A 19 -32.97 9.74 -0.74
CA GLY A 19 -33.29 9.87 -2.17
C GLY A 19 -32.29 10.71 -2.98
N ALA A 20 -31.22 11.21 -2.37
CA ALA A 20 -30.17 11.96 -3.03
C ALA A 20 -29.08 10.99 -3.53
N VAL A 21 -29.00 10.79 -4.83
CA VAL A 21 -27.86 10.12 -5.46
C VAL A 21 -26.70 11.11 -5.48
N VAL A 22 -25.67 10.85 -4.67
CA VAL A 22 -24.42 11.62 -4.73
C VAL A 22 -23.56 11.04 -5.84
N ALA A 23 -23.24 11.86 -6.84
CA ALA A 23 -22.33 11.46 -7.92
C ALA A 23 -20.88 11.63 -7.45
N VAL A 24 -20.15 10.53 -7.38
CA VAL A 24 -18.71 10.53 -7.11
C VAL A 24 -17.99 10.20 -8.41
N SER A 25 -17.07 11.05 -8.82
CA SER A 25 -16.21 10.81 -9.97
C SER A 25 -14.74 11.00 -9.62
N VAL A 26 -13.92 10.12 -10.14
CA VAL A 26 -12.47 10.24 -10.11
C VAL A 26 -12.00 10.23 -11.55
N THR A 27 -11.32 11.29 -11.95
CA THR A 27 -10.79 11.43 -13.32
C THR A 27 -9.30 11.71 -13.27
N HIS A 28 -8.61 11.25 -14.28
CA HIS A 28 -7.23 11.66 -14.51
C HIS A 28 -7.20 13.00 -15.25
N LEU A 29 -6.26 13.88 -14.93
CA LEU A 29 -6.08 15.10 -15.70
C LEU A 29 -5.82 14.76 -17.18
N PRO A 30 -6.50 15.39 -18.15
CA PRO A 30 -6.21 15.19 -19.57
C PRO A 30 -4.73 15.46 -19.94
N ALA A 31 -4.07 16.39 -19.21
CA ALA A 31 -2.63 16.67 -19.33
C ALA A 31 -1.74 15.60 -18.67
N LEU A 32 -2.32 14.73 -17.83
CA LEU A 32 -1.65 13.57 -17.22
C LEU A 32 -1.96 12.27 -17.97
N VAL A 33 -2.84 12.31 -18.95
CA VAL A 33 -2.84 11.30 -20.00
C VAL A 33 -1.53 11.51 -20.75
N LEU A 34 -0.47 10.88 -20.26
CA LEU A 34 0.82 10.87 -20.91
C LEU A 34 0.62 10.20 -22.26
N ALA A 35 0.38 11.01 -23.29
CA ALA A 35 0.47 10.50 -24.65
C ALA A 35 1.93 10.10 -24.85
N ALA A 36 2.17 8.85 -25.17
CA ALA A 36 3.51 8.43 -25.58
C ALA A 36 4.00 9.28 -26.77
N ASP A 37 3.08 9.78 -27.60
CA ASP A 37 3.36 10.67 -28.74
C ASP A 37 3.88 12.04 -28.34
N ASP A 38 3.44 12.61 -27.23
CA ASP A 38 4.01 13.85 -26.69
C ASP A 38 5.46 13.68 -26.23
N MET A 39 5.91 12.45 -26.07
CA MET A 39 7.26 12.08 -25.69
C MET A 39 8.15 11.77 -26.91
N HIS A 40 7.56 11.64 -28.11
CA HIS A 40 8.28 11.42 -29.36
C HIS A 40 9.01 12.67 -29.90
N ALA A 41 8.68 13.85 -29.41
CA ALA A 41 9.35 15.10 -29.81
C ALA A 41 10.73 15.27 -29.18
N ASP A 42 11.19 14.31 -28.39
CA ASP A 42 12.50 14.34 -27.73
C ASP A 42 13.58 13.69 -28.59
N ALA A 43 14.72 14.34 -28.65
CA ALA A 43 15.92 13.84 -29.32
C ALA A 43 16.41 12.45 -28.82
N ASN A 44 15.93 12.02 -27.64
CA ASN A 44 16.26 10.72 -27.01
C ASN A 44 15.31 9.56 -27.38
N GLY A 45 14.27 9.81 -28.17
CA GLY A 45 13.35 8.80 -28.66
C GLY A 45 12.23 8.39 -27.67
N PRO A 46 11.35 7.44 -28.06
CA PRO A 46 10.14 7.08 -27.30
C PRO A 46 10.43 6.33 -26.00
N SER A 47 9.50 6.40 -25.07
CA SER A 47 9.55 5.65 -23.79
C SER A 47 9.54 4.13 -23.98
N TRP A 48 9.00 3.66 -25.09
CA TRP A 48 8.96 2.24 -25.40
C TRP A 48 10.19 1.81 -26.20
N ALA A 49 10.69 0.63 -25.88
CA ALA A 49 11.68 -0.03 -26.72
C ALA A 49 11.07 -0.35 -28.10
N PRO A 50 11.91 -0.52 -29.15
CA PRO A 50 11.42 -0.91 -30.48
C PRO A 50 10.62 -2.23 -30.46
N VAL A 51 10.93 -3.13 -29.52
CA VAL A 51 10.24 -4.41 -29.34
C VAL A 51 9.02 -4.19 -28.44
N PRO A 52 7.80 -4.53 -28.87
CA PRO A 52 6.61 -4.48 -28.04
C PRO A 52 6.74 -5.31 -26.77
N GLY A 53 6.11 -4.85 -25.67
CA GLY A 53 6.19 -5.50 -24.36
C GLY A 53 7.43 -5.12 -23.55
N ARG A 54 8.25 -4.14 -24.01
CA ARG A 54 9.41 -3.62 -23.29
C ARG A 54 9.36 -2.09 -23.17
N ALA A 55 9.70 -1.59 -21.99
CA ALA A 55 9.96 -0.17 -21.76
C ALA A 55 11.43 0.15 -22.09
N ARG A 56 11.67 1.37 -22.52
CA ARG A 56 13.02 1.95 -22.62
C ARG A 56 13.36 2.72 -21.32
N TRP A 57 12.38 3.42 -20.80
CA TRP A 57 12.37 4.08 -19.50
C TRP A 57 10.94 4.28 -19.00
N ARG A 58 10.82 4.76 -17.78
CA ARG A 58 9.51 5.05 -17.18
C ARG A 58 8.73 6.06 -18.02
N ILE A 59 7.46 5.80 -18.23
CA ILE A 59 6.59 6.69 -19.01
C ILE A 59 6.44 8.08 -18.35
N ASP A 60 6.46 8.15 -17.03
CA ASP A 60 6.41 9.38 -16.25
C ASP A 60 7.81 10.04 -16.06
N GLY A 61 8.87 9.45 -16.59
CA GLY A 61 10.24 9.93 -16.43
C GLY A 61 10.49 11.25 -17.12
N MET A 62 10.20 11.32 -18.42
CA MET A 62 10.41 12.53 -19.22
C MET A 62 9.61 13.73 -18.71
N PRO A 63 8.30 13.63 -18.43
CA PRO A 63 7.54 14.72 -17.82
C PRO A 63 8.18 15.25 -16.54
N LYS A 64 8.70 14.37 -15.67
CA LYS A 64 9.37 14.76 -14.42
C LYS A 64 10.62 15.61 -14.63
N VAL A 65 11.46 15.23 -15.60
CA VAL A 65 12.75 15.93 -15.83
C VAL A 65 12.64 17.12 -16.79
N THR A 66 11.57 17.21 -17.58
CA THR A 66 11.32 18.34 -18.49
C THR A 66 10.43 19.44 -17.88
N GLY A 67 10.01 19.29 -16.61
CA GLY A 67 9.21 20.28 -15.91
C GLY A 67 7.75 20.37 -16.35
N ARG A 68 7.20 19.32 -16.98
CA ARG A 68 5.76 19.21 -17.23
C ARG A 68 5.02 19.10 -15.90
N LYS A 69 3.82 19.69 -15.83
CA LYS A 69 2.97 19.60 -14.64
C LYS A 69 2.41 18.19 -14.50
N ILE A 70 2.77 17.50 -13.44
CA ILE A 70 2.25 16.15 -13.13
C ILE A 70 1.88 15.99 -11.65
N TYR A 71 2.40 16.83 -10.77
CA TYR A 71 2.11 16.80 -9.35
C TYR A 71 0.97 17.77 -9.00
N ALA A 72 0.19 17.46 -7.98
CA ALA A 72 -0.90 18.35 -7.53
C ALA A 72 -0.39 19.77 -7.19
N ARG A 73 0.84 19.88 -6.73
CA ARG A 73 1.51 21.14 -6.43
C ARG A 73 1.73 22.04 -7.65
N ASP A 74 1.90 21.45 -8.84
CA ASP A 74 2.22 22.20 -10.08
C ASP A 74 1.02 22.89 -10.69
N PHE A 75 -0.19 22.34 -10.49
CA PHE A 75 -1.40 22.84 -11.09
C PHE A 75 -1.92 24.08 -10.38
N LYS A 76 -2.54 24.97 -11.14
CA LYS A 76 -3.23 26.18 -10.67
C LYS A 76 -4.69 26.15 -11.10
N ALA A 77 -5.53 26.89 -10.41
CA ALA A 77 -6.96 26.97 -10.75
C ALA A 77 -7.19 27.33 -12.22
N ARG A 78 -6.38 28.21 -12.78
CA ARG A 78 -6.44 28.61 -14.20
C ARG A 78 -6.13 27.51 -15.21
N ASP A 79 -5.57 26.39 -14.77
CA ASP A 79 -5.30 25.25 -15.64
C ASP A 79 -6.57 24.40 -15.89
N PHE A 80 -7.67 24.69 -15.16
CA PHE A 80 -8.94 23.97 -15.25
C PHE A 80 -10.03 24.86 -15.85
N VAL A 81 -10.69 24.34 -16.87
CA VAL A 81 -11.80 25.06 -17.53
C VAL A 81 -12.96 25.21 -16.55
N GLY A 82 -13.49 26.44 -16.45
CA GLY A 82 -14.62 26.76 -15.59
C GLY A 82 -14.27 27.03 -14.11
N TRP A 83 -13.01 26.85 -13.71
CA TRP A 83 -12.58 27.18 -12.36
C TRP A 83 -12.35 28.70 -12.17
N PRO A 84 -12.56 29.22 -10.96
CA PRO A 84 -12.25 30.59 -10.65
C PRO A 84 -10.75 30.88 -10.82
N GLN A 85 -10.40 32.04 -11.40
CA GLN A 85 -8.99 32.39 -11.62
C GLN A 85 -8.27 32.77 -10.32
N GLN A 86 -9.01 33.22 -9.32
CA GLN A 86 -8.47 33.56 -8.01
C GLN A 86 -8.23 32.30 -7.18
N GLU A 87 -7.04 32.20 -6.61
CA GLU A 87 -6.69 31.17 -5.62
C GLU A 87 -6.63 31.79 -4.22
N ASN A 88 -7.41 31.25 -3.30
CA ASN A 88 -7.25 31.46 -1.87
C ASN A 88 -6.28 30.43 -1.29
N TRP A 89 -5.64 30.73 -0.16
CA TRP A 89 -4.62 29.89 0.43
C TRP A 89 -5.01 29.48 1.85
N LEU A 90 -4.94 28.17 2.11
CA LEU A 90 -5.26 27.54 3.38
C LEU A 90 -4.03 27.42 4.28
N TYR A 91 -4.21 27.80 5.54
CA TYR A 91 -3.29 27.53 6.64
C TYR A 91 -4.05 26.83 7.76
N ALA A 92 -3.57 25.67 8.24
CA ALA A 92 -4.11 25.01 9.40
C ALA A 92 -3.37 25.47 10.65
N LEU A 93 -4.06 26.16 11.54
CA LEU A 93 -3.55 26.54 12.86
C LEU A 93 -3.64 25.31 13.76
N ARG A 94 -2.49 24.72 14.17
CA ARG A 94 -2.43 23.40 14.78
C ARG A 94 -2.00 23.42 16.23
N CYS A 95 -2.66 22.63 17.06
CA CYS A 95 -2.29 22.40 18.44
C CYS A 95 -0.96 21.64 18.52
N ASP A 96 -0.01 22.20 19.28
CA ASP A 96 1.31 21.62 19.57
C ASP A 96 1.41 21.03 20.99
N ARG A 97 0.27 20.96 21.71
CA ARG A 97 0.13 20.41 23.05
C ARG A 97 -1.15 19.60 23.18
N VAL A 98 -1.06 18.49 23.89
CA VAL A 98 -2.17 17.59 24.25
C VAL A 98 -2.31 17.41 25.77
N ASP A 99 -1.38 17.98 26.52
CA ASP A 99 -1.24 17.91 27.98
C ASP A 99 -1.83 19.13 28.71
N ALA A 100 -2.57 19.96 27.99
CA ALA A 100 -3.22 21.16 28.55
C ALA A 100 -4.57 21.41 27.88
N VAL A 101 -5.48 22.05 28.62
CA VAL A 101 -6.80 22.43 28.12
C VAL A 101 -6.65 23.52 27.05
N TYR A 102 -7.16 23.27 25.84
CA TYR A 102 -7.21 24.26 24.78
C TYR A 102 -8.28 25.32 25.11
N GLN A 103 -7.90 26.60 25.10
CA GLN A 103 -8.76 27.74 25.43
C GLN A 103 -9.11 28.64 24.24
N GLY A 104 -8.72 28.25 23.04
CA GLY A 104 -8.94 29.04 21.85
C GLY A 104 -7.65 29.61 21.24
N TYR A 105 -7.80 30.48 20.28
CA TYR A 105 -6.68 31.11 19.56
C TYR A 105 -6.85 32.63 19.53
N ASP A 106 -5.74 33.33 19.23
CA ASP A 106 -5.71 34.78 19.10
C ASP A 106 -5.06 35.22 17.80
N LEU A 107 -5.86 35.74 16.87
CA LEU A 107 -5.39 36.28 15.60
C LEU A 107 -5.03 37.76 15.67
N GLY A 108 -5.13 38.39 16.85
CA GLY A 108 -4.66 39.76 17.11
C GLY A 108 -3.15 39.91 16.89
N VAL A 109 -2.39 38.80 16.91
CA VAL A 109 -0.97 38.77 16.53
C VAL A 109 -0.73 39.19 15.07
N LEU A 110 -1.74 39.05 14.20
CA LEU A 110 -1.65 39.42 12.79
C LEU A 110 -2.01 40.88 12.58
N PRO A 111 -1.17 41.68 11.90
CA PRO A 111 -1.56 42.99 11.40
C PRO A 111 -2.87 42.90 10.59
N PRO A 112 -3.72 43.94 10.61
CA PRO A 112 -5.01 43.93 9.90
C PRO A 112 -4.90 43.51 8.42
N ALA A 113 -3.85 43.95 7.71
CA ALA A 113 -3.60 43.64 6.31
C ALA A 113 -3.20 42.16 6.06
N LEU A 114 -2.92 41.40 7.10
CA LEU A 114 -2.53 40.00 7.02
C LEU A 114 -3.58 39.07 7.62
N ARG A 115 -4.77 39.56 7.97
CA ARG A 115 -5.84 38.73 8.53
C ARG A 115 -6.43 37.80 7.47
N PRO A 116 -6.88 36.62 7.85
CA PRO A 116 -7.58 35.71 6.94
C PRO A 116 -8.93 36.32 6.52
N ILE A 117 -9.39 35.99 5.30
CA ILE A 117 -10.71 36.37 4.78
C ILE A 117 -11.83 35.50 5.34
N ALA A 118 -11.49 34.29 5.81
CA ALA A 118 -12.39 33.41 6.52
C ALA A 118 -11.60 32.55 7.52
N VAL A 119 -12.28 32.20 8.61
CA VAL A 119 -11.78 31.29 9.64
C VAL A 119 -12.82 30.20 9.80
N VAL A 120 -12.41 28.94 9.64
CA VAL A 120 -13.27 27.78 9.84
C VAL A 120 -12.87 27.12 11.16
N ASP A 121 -13.75 27.22 12.15
CA ASP A 121 -13.63 26.62 13.47
C ASP A 121 -14.91 25.86 13.83
N ASN A 122 -14.99 25.27 15.02
CA ASN A 122 -16.14 24.50 15.44
C ASN A 122 -17.45 25.34 15.49
N ALA A 123 -17.36 26.64 15.75
CA ALA A 123 -18.54 27.52 15.76
C ALA A 123 -19.09 27.70 14.34
N VAL A 124 -18.21 27.91 13.36
CA VAL A 124 -18.57 28.00 11.94
C VAL A 124 -19.14 26.68 11.41
N LEU A 125 -18.52 25.53 11.77
CA LEU A 125 -19.02 24.21 11.36
C LEU A 125 -20.41 23.96 11.94
N SER A 126 -20.61 24.21 13.25
CA SER A 126 -21.93 24.08 13.93
C SER A 126 -22.98 24.96 13.31
N ALA A 127 -22.66 26.23 13.01
CA ALA A 127 -23.59 27.17 12.40
C ALA A 127 -24.05 26.74 10.98
N ARG A 128 -23.29 25.89 10.32
CA ARG A 128 -23.65 25.31 9.03
C ARG A 128 -24.24 23.89 9.14
N GLY A 129 -24.35 23.33 10.35
CA GLY A 129 -24.81 21.96 10.58
C GLY A 129 -23.82 20.90 10.08
N ILE A 130 -22.55 21.27 9.87
CA ILE A 130 -21.50 20.33 9.46
C ILE A 130 -21.11 19.49 10.68
N PRO A 131 -21.06 18.15 10.57
CA PRO A 131 -20.66 17.28 11.67
C PRO A 131 -19.27 17.64 12.20
N LEU A 132 -19.13 17.80 13.52
CA LEU A 132 -17.87 18.18 14.18
C LEU A 132 -16.87 17.01 14.26
N ALA A 133 -17.37 15.77 14.15
CA ALA A 133 -16.58 14.56 14.12
C ALA A 133 -16.97 13.71 12.92
N PRO A 134 -16.01 13.01 12.28
CA PRO A 134 -16.32 12.13 11.14
C PRO A 134 -17.20 10.95 11.55
N GLU A 135 -16.87 10.29 12.65
CA GLU A 135 -17.59 9.18 13.29
C GLU A 135 -16.98 8.89 14.67
N ALA A 136 -17.83 8.47 15.62
CA ALA A 136 -17.31 7.84 16.82
C ALA A 136 -16.67 6.49 16.47
N ASP A 137 -15.46 6.21 16.95
CA ASP A 137 -14.95 4.85 16.93
C ASP A 137 -15.79 4.00 17.91
N PRO A 138 -16.60 3.04 17.45
CA PRO A 138 -17.54 2.30 18.30
C PRO A 138 -16.83 1.44 19.36
N ILE A 139 -15.54 1.17 19.21
CA ILE A 139 -14.75 0.39 20.19
C ILE A 139 -14.06 1.30 21.19
N ALA A 140 -13.46 2.38 20.71
CA ALA A 140 -12.86 3.38 21.58
C ALA A 140 -13.90 4.20 22.33
N ASN A 141 -15.15 4.16 21.91
CA ASN A 141 -16.27 4.99 22.43
C ASN A 141 -15.88 6.47 22.54
N GLN A 142 -15.11 6.96 21.57
CA GLN A 142 -14.57 8.31 21.52
C GLN A 142 -14.91 8.99 20.22
N ASP A 143 -15.45 10.20 20.31
CA ASP A 143 -15.58 11.08 19.15
C ASP A 143 -14.24 11.72 18.86
N ILE A 144 -13.71 11.52 17.67
CA ILE A 144 -12.48 12.16 17.19
C ILE A 144 -12.89 13.37 16.35
N TYR A 145 -12.72 14.56 16.91
CA TYR A 145 -13.18 15.80 16.31
C TYR A 145 -12.26 16.26 15.15
N TRP A 146 -12.86 16.93 14.16
CA TRP A 146 -12.08 17.57 13.11
C TRP A 146 -11.14 18.65 13.69
N LEU A 147 -11.68 19.52 14.54
CA LEU A 147 -11.00 20.67 15.12
C LEU A 147 -10.98 20.57 16.65
N ALA A 148 -9.96 21.14 17.28
CA ALA A 148 -9.82 21.16 18.73
C ALA A 148 -10.99 21.90 19.40
N ARG A 149 -11.47 21.36 20.53
CA ARG A 149 -12.62 21.89 21.28
C ARG A 149 -12.17 22.74 22.43
N THR A 150 -12.68 23.97 22.51
CA THR A 150 -12.45 24.85 23.66
C THR A 150 -12.94 24.18 24.96
N GLY A 151 -12.14 24.27 26.01
CA GLY A 151 -12.41 23.64 27.30
C GLY A 151 -11.96 22.19 27.41
N HIS A 152 -11.36 21.61 26.35
CA HIS A 152 -10.82 20.25 26.32
C HIS A 152 -9.37 20.26 25.87
N PRO A 153 -8.55 19.27 26.23
CA PRO A 153 -7.27 19.09 25.59
C PRO A 153 -7.48 18.70 24.11
N ALA A 154 -6.51 19.01 23.24
CA ALA A 154 -6.54 18.49 21.88
C ALA A 154 -6.57 16.96 21.87
N ASP A 155 -7.30 16.36 20.91
CA ASP A 155 -7.42 14.91 20.79
C ASP A 155 -6.10 14.26 20.39
N CYS A 156 -5.26 15.01 19.66
CA CYS A 156 -3.92 14.57 19.25
C CYS A 156 -3.02 15.78 18.91
N TYR A 157 -1.71 15.54 18.87
CA TYR A 157 -0.78 16.50 18.32
C TYR A 157 -1.12 16.86 16.87
N GLY A 158 -0.98 18.10 16.51
CA GLY A 158 -1.26 18.60 15.17
C GLY A 158 -2.75 18.72 14.82
N GLN A 159 -3.67 18.40 15.73
CA GLN A 159 -5.10 18.67 15.52
C GLN A 159 -5.32 20.16 15.24
N PRO A 160 -5.99 20.56 14.13
CA PRO A 160 -6.22 21.96 13.87
C PRO A 160 -7.12 22.60 14.93
N ALA A 161 -6.73 23.78 15.42
CA ALA A 161 -7.59 24.67 16.19
C ALA A 161 -8.57 25.42 15.29
N ALA A 162 -8.11 25.81 14.10
CA ALA A 162 -8.88 26.46 13.05
C ALA A 162 -8.20 26.29 11.68
N LEU A 163 -8.98 26.44 10.61
CA LEU A 163 -8.51 26.50 9.24
C LEU A 163 -8.65 27.97 8.76
N LEU A 164 -7.52 28.60 8.45
CA LEU A 164 -7.44 30.01 8.09
C LEU A 164 -7.32 30.15 6.58
N ILE A 165 -8.22 30.88 5.95
CA ILE A 165 -8.25 31.10 4.50
C ILE A 165 -7.77 32.51 4.21
N PHE A 166 -6.69 32.65 3.45
CA PHE A 166 -6.10 33.92 3.04
C PHE A 166 -6.46 34.25 1.59
N GLU A 167 -6.57 35.55 1.30
CA GLU A 167 -7.02 36.04 0.01
C GLU A 167 -6.11 35.58 -1.15
N ASN A 168 -4.78 35.61 -0.94
CA ASN A 168 -3.78 35.28 -1.96
C ASN A 168 -2.48 34.79 -1.34
N PHE A 169 -1.55 34.36 -2.18
CA PHE A 169 -0.26 33.81 -1.76
C PHE A 169 0.62 34.80 -0.98
N ASP A 170 0.63 36.10 -1.34
CA ASP A 170 1.52 37.06 -0.66
C ASP A 170 1.07 37.29 0.79
N ILE A 171 -0.24 37.51 0.99
CA ILE A 171 -0.81 37.65 2.33
C ILE A 171 -0.57 36.36 3.14
N TYR A 172 -0.88 35.19 2.56
CA TYR A 172 -0.63 33.89 3.19
C TYR A 172 0.85 33.75 3.62
N ARG A 173 1.80 33.99 2.72
CA ARG A 173 3.23 33.84 2.99
C ARG A 173 3.72 34.77 4.10
N ARG A 174 3.20 36.02 4.13
CA ARG A 174 3.55 36.99 5.16
C ARG A 174 2.89 36.68 6.50
N ALA A 175 1.61 36.27 6.49
CA ALA A 175 0.90 35.82 7.69
C ALA A 175 1.56 34.61 8.31
N ARG A 176 1.95 33.63 7.48
CA ARG A 176 2.63 32.43 7.89
C ARG A 176 3.91 32.69 8.66
N LYS A 177 4.71 33.70 8.27
CA LYS A 177 5.91 34.11 9.02
C LYS A 177 5.63 34.57 10.44
N VAL A 178 4.40 35.08 10.71
CA VAL A 178 3.97 35.50 12.03
C VAL A 178 3.38 34.33 12.82
N LEU A 179 2.72 33.39 12.13
CA LEU A 179 1.98 32.28 12.74
C LEU A 179 2.89 31.06 13.02
N ASP A 180 3.83 30.75 12.10
CA ASP A 180 4.69 29.57 12.23
C ASP A 180 5.51 29.67 13.53
N PHE A 181 5.41 28.64 14.36
CA PHE A 181 6.14 28.48 15.64
C PHE A 181 5.83 29.54 16.70
N ASN A 182 4.79 30.35 16.52
CA ASN A 182 4.38 31.40 17.45
C ASN A 182 3.43 30.83 18.52
N ARG A 183 3.98 30.55 19.70
CA ARG A 183 3.24 29.99 20.84
C ARG A 183 2.17 30.92 21.43
N ALA A 184 2.17 32.21 21.09
CA ALA A 184 1.15 33.16 21.56
C ALA A 184 -0.18 33.05 20.81
N VAL A 185 -0.21 32.35 19.65
CA VAL A 185 -1.41 32.24 18.82
C VAL A 185 -2.44 31.32 19.42
N ILE A 186 -2.02 30.18 19.99
CA ILE A 186 -2.92 29.22 20.63
C ILE A 186 -2.81 29.38 22.14
N ARG A 187 -3.95 29.51 22.79
CA ARG A 187 -4.04 29.68 24.22
C ARG A 187 -4.33 28.34 24.89
N TYR A 188 -3.52 28.00 25.89
CA TYR A 188 -3.70 26.82 26.72
C TYR A 188 -3.93 27.24 28.17
N GLY A 189 -4.81 26.51 28.85
CA GLY A 189 -5.10 26.65 30.26
C GLY A 189 -4.32 25.67 31.13
N ALA A 190 -5.00 25.15 32.17
CA ALA A 190 -4.43 24.24 33.12
C ALA A 190 -3.89 22.96 32.45
N PRO A 191 -2.78 22.39 32.94
CA PRO A 191 -2.33 21.07 32.56
C PRO A 191 -3.42 20.02 32.81
N VAL A 192 -3.52 19.03 31.93
CA VAL A 192 -4.38 17.86 32.10
C VAL A 192 -3.65 16.86 32.99
N ALA A 193 -4.33 16.32 34.03
CA ALA A 193 -3.74 15.32 34.89
C ALA A 193 -3.35 14.07 34.08
N ALA A 194 -2.25 13.42 34.43
CA ALA A 194 -1.73 12.25 33.71
C ALA A 194 -2.77 11.11 33.57
N LYS A 195 -3.67 10.96 34.55
CA LYS A 195 -4.80 10.01 34.50
C LYS A 195 -5.91 10.40 33.49
N GLU A 196 -5.95 11.67 33.06
CA GLU A 196 -6.86 12.18 32.05
C GLU A 196 -6.20 12.22 30.66
N ALA A 197 -4.88 12.03 30.59
CA ALA A 197 -4.22 11.65 29.35
C ALA A 197 -4.84 10.32 28.92
N ALA A 198 -5.37 10.28 27.68
CA ALA A 198 -6.12 9.12 27.22
C ALA A 198 -5.26 7.84 27.38
N PRO A 199 -5.73 6.83 28.15
CA PRO A 199 -5.04 5.55 28.17
C PRO A 199 -5.05 4.94 26.78
N PRO A 200 -4.08 4.10 26.43
CA PRO A 200 -4.11 3.38 25.16
C PRO A 200 -5.40 2.56 25.08
N VAL A 201 -6.25 2.89 24.11
CA VAL A 201 -7.50 2.19 23.86
C VAL A 201 -7.40 1.49 22.51
N PRO A 202 -7.72 0.20 22.40
CA PRO A 202 -7.64 -0.51 21.14
C PRO A 202 -8.59 0.07 20.08
N TYR A 203 -8.05 0.29 18.88
CA TYR A 203 -8.87 0.48 17.69
C TYR A 203 -9.35 -0.86 17.14
N SER A 204 -10.57 -0.90 16.65
CA SER A 204 -11.09 -2.05 15.89
C SER A 204 -10.54 -2.04 14.45
N PRO A 205 -10.22 -3.22 13.86
CA PRO A 205 -10.31 -4.55 14.46
C PRO A 205 -9.06 -4.93 15.28
N VAL A 206 -9.28 -5.62 16.39
CA VAL A 206 -8.23 -6.40 17.06
C VAL A 206 -8.16 -7.77 16.39
N THR A 207 -6.95 -8.27 16.18
CA THR A 207 -6.73 -9.52 15.44
C THR A 207 -6.14 -10.59 16.35
N VAL A 208 -6.69 -11.79 16.29
CA VAL A 208 -6.16 -12.98 16.99
C VAL A 208 -6.21 -14.18 16.04
N TYR A 209 -5.07 -14.79 15.78
CA TYR A 209 -4.95 -16.06 15.07
C TYR A 209 -4.43 -17.12 16.03
N VAL A 210 -5.13 -18.23 16.13
CA VAL A 210 -4.71 -19.39 16.93
C VAL A 210 -4.77 -20.62 16.08
N ARG A 211 -3.69 -21.39 16.07
CA ARG A 211 -3.60 -22.74 15.47
C ARG A 211 -3.05 -23.70 16.52
N ASP A 212 -3.71 -24.84 16.65
CA ASP A 212 -3.18 -25.96 17.42
C ASP A 212 -3.44 -27.22 16.61
N ASP A 213 -2.43 -27.66 15.89
CA ASP A 213 -2.49 -28.68 14.86
C ASP A 213 -3.62 -28.44 13.84
N ASP A 214 -4.72 -29.16 13.88
CA ASP A 214 -5.86 -29.02 12.95
C ASP A 214 -6.93 -28.02 13.45
N ARG A 215 -6.85 -27.54 14.68
CA ARG A 215 -7.76 -26.52 15.21
C ARG A 215 -7.31 -25.15 14.74
N GLN A 216 -8.21 -24.40 14.11
CA GLN A 216 -7.91 -23.07 13.57
C GLN A 216 -8.94 -22.06 14.03
N PHE A 217 -8.49 -20.96 14.65
CA PHE A 217 -9.30 -19.86 15.10
C PHE A 217 -8.77 -18.54 14.56
N ASN A 218 -9.58 -17.87 13.76
CA ASN A 218 -9.27 -16.58 13.19
C ASN A 218 -10.29 -15.57 13.70
N TYR A 219 -9.84 -14.59 14.47
CA TYR A 219 -10.67 -13.51 14.92
C TYR A 219 -10.22 -12.19 14.34
N VAL A 220 -11.07 -11.57 13.55
CA VAL A 220 -10.95 -10.19 13.08
C VAL A 220 -12.36 -9.64 13.08
N ASP A 221 -12.61 -8.55 13.76
CA ASP A 221 -13.94 -8.01 14.05
C ASP A 221 -14.89 -7.90 12.85
N ASN A 222 -14.36 -7.70 11.65
CA ASN A 222 -15.15 -7.37 10.47
C ASN A 222 -15.50 -8.55 9.58
N TYR A 223 -14.86 -9.69 9.75
CA TYR A 223 -15.07 -10.86 8.89
C TYR A 223 -14.49 -12.13 9.51
N GLN A 224 -15.00 -13.25 9.11
CA GLN A 224 -14.54 -14.63 9.38
C GLN A 224 -15.16 -15.35 10.58
N THR A 225 -16.03 -14.73 11.33
CA THR A 225 -16.65 -15.36 12.52
C THR A 225 -18.16 -15.53 12.43
N GLY A 226 -18.66 -15.75 11.24
CA GLY A 226 -20.10 -15.94 11.00
C GLY A 226 -20.76 -14.71 10.37
N SER A 227 -22.08 -14.80 10.14
CA SER A 227 -22.85 -13.86 9.35
C SER A 227 -22.86 -12.40 9.85
N ASN A 228 -22.44 -12.14 11.07
CA ASN A 228 -22.47 -10.83 11.70
C ASN A 228 -21.12 -10.36 12.28
N GLY A 229 -20.04 -11.05 12.00
CA GLY A 229 -18.69 -10.64 12.40
C GLY A 229 -18.39 -10.75 13.90
N LYS A 230 -19.32 -11.18 14.74
CA LYS A 230 -19.07 -11.43 16.18
C LYS A 230 -18.90 -12.92 16.43
N PRO A 231 -17.83 -13.35 17.13
CA PRO A 231 -17.68 -14.73 17.51
C PRO A 231 -18.77 -15.16 18.51
N THR A 232 -19.15 -16.42 18.45
CA THR A 232 -20.03 -17.01 19.47
C THR A 232 -19.26 -17.25 20.76
N GLU A 233 -19.95 -17.32 21.89
CA GLU A 233 -19.34 -17.69 23.19
C GLU A 233 -18.62 -19.02 23.10
N LYS A 234 -19.23 -20.03 22.44
CA LYS A 234 -18.59 -21.30 22.20
C LYS A 234 -17.29 -21.16 21.41
N TYR A 235 -17.26 -20.38 20.33
CA TYR A 235 -16.04 -20.15 19.53
C TYR A 235 -14.92 -19.51 20.38
N LEU A 236 -15.26 -18.55 21.23
CA LEU A 236 -14.30 -17.91 22.15
C LEU A 236 -13.78 -18.91 23.18
N ALA A 237 -14.66 -19.73 23.79
CA ALA A 237 -14.26 -20.77 24.75
C ALA A 237 -13.36 -21.84 24.10
N ASP A 238 -13.70 -22.31 22.90
CA ASP A 238 -12.88 -23.28 22.15
C ASP A 238 -11.51 -22.70 21.79
N ARG A 239 -11.43 -21.41 21.42
CA ARG A 239 -10.17 -20.69 21.17
C ARG A 239 -9.29 -20.59 22.43
N GLU A 240 -9.88 -20.19 23.56
CA GLU A 240 -9.15 -20.09 24.84
C GLU A 240 -8.64 -21.48 25.29
N ALA A 241 -9.42 -22.53 25.07
CA ALA A 241 -8.98 -23.89 25.32
C ALA A 241 -7.77 -24.27 24.44
N ALA A 242 -7.80 -23.92 23.14
CA ALA A 242 -6.66 -24.14 22.25
C ALA A 242 -5.41 -23.36 22.69
N VAL A 243 -5.55 -22.11 23.14
CA VAL A 243 -4.44 -21.33 23.72
C VAL A 243 -3.87 -22.03 24.95
N ALA A 244 -4.73 -22.48 25.86
CA ALA A 244 -4.30 -23.19 27.06
C ALA A 244 -3.56 -24.51 26.73
N ASP A 245 -4.00 -25.24 25.73
CA ASP A 245 -3.35 -26.46 25.23
C ASP A 245 -1.97 -26.16 24.63
N ILE A 246 -1.80 -25.07 23.87
CA ILE A 246 -0.51 -24.62 23.37
C ILE A 246 0.43 -24.28 24.53
N ASP A 247 -0.02 -23.49 25.51
CA ASP A 247 0.76 -23.09 26.67
C ASP A 247 1.18 -24.31 27.52
N ALA A 248 0.25 -25.26 27.72
CA ALA A 248 0.54 -26.51 28.42
C ALA A 248 1.53 -27.40 27.65
N ALA A 249 1.45 -27.44 26.33
CA ALA A 249 2.41 -28.17 25.49
C ALA A 249 3.80 -27.54 25.58
N ILE A 250 3.91 -26.22 25.52
CA ILE A 250 5.15 -25.48 25.70
C ILE A 250 5.75 -25.77 27.07
N ALA A 251 4.98 -25.57 28.15
CA ALA A 251 5.46 -25.78 29.53
C ALA A 251 5.95 -27.21 29.76
N ARG A 252 5.19 -28.20 29.33
CA ARG A 252 5.52 -29.63 29.47
C ARG A 252 6.80 -29.99 28.72
N ASN A 253 6.91 -29.59 27.43
CA ASN A 253 8.05 -29.97 26.62
C ASN A 253 9.32 -29.17 26.97
N ALA A 254 9.18 -27.93 27.41
CA ALA A 254 10.29 -27.13 27.93
C ALA A 254 10.83 -27.74 29.23
N ALA A 255 9.97 -28.11 30.18
CA ALA A 255 10.37 -28.74 31.44
C ALA A 255 11.07 -30.10 31.24
N ALA A 256 10.62 -30.89 30.24
CA ALA A 256 11.24 -32.12 29.82
C ALA A 256 12.56 -31.94 29.04
N GLY A 257 12.94 -30.72 28.67
CA GLY A 257 14.09 -30.42 27.83
C GLY A 257 13.93 -30.96 26.40
N ALA A 258 12.68 -31.28 25.99
CA ALA A 258 12.37 -31.72 24.63
C ALA A 258 12.32 -30.55 23.64
N TRP A 259 11.88 -29.38 24.11
CA TRP A 259 11.86 -28.16 23.33
C TRP A 259 12.81 -27.10 23.88
N ILE A 260 13.45 -26.38 22.99
CA ILE A 260 14.36 -25.29 23.27
C ILE A 260 13.65 -23.99 22.87
N GLY A 261 13.45 -23.07 23.83
CA GLY A 261 12.83 -21.79 23.61
C GLY A 261 13.84 -20.70 23.29
N VAL A 262 13.58 -19.94 22.23
CA VAL A 262 14.26 -18.68 21.90
C VAL A 262 13.21 -17.58 21.98
N ARG A 263 13.45 -16.54 22.81
CA ARG A 263 12.41 -15.60 23.20
C ARG A 263 12.94 -14.18 23.22
N ALA A 264 12.07 -13.26 22.84
CA ALA A 264 12.20 -11.82 23.02
C ALA A 264 10.92 -11.32 23.69
N THR A 265 10.93 -11.22 25.02
CA THR A 265 9.75 -10.91 25.85
C THR A 265 10.14 -10.08 27.07
N GLY A 266 9.19 -9.35 27.65
CA GLY A 266 9.46 -8.48 28.82
C GLY A 266 10.46 -7.39 28.47
N ASP A 267 11.49 -7.23 29.29
CA ASP A 267 12.54 -6.21 29.07
C ASP A 267 13.44 -6.49 27.86
N ASP A 268 13.40 -7.72 27.29
CA ASP A 268 14.11 -8.09 26.07
C ASP A 268 13.15 -8.14 24.85
N ALA A 269 11.97 -7.52 24.91
CA ALA A 269 11.03 -7.42 23.81
C ALA A 269 11.57 -6.52 22.69
N PHE A 270 10.98 -6.64 21.51
CA PHE A 270 11.31 -5.78 20.38
C PHE A 270 10.61 -4.44 20.50
N GLU A 271 11.32 -3.38 20.09
CA GLU A 271 10.76 -2.04 19.93
C GLU A 271 11.23 -1.40 18.63
N THR A 272 10.28 -0.87 17.87
CA THR A 272 10.57 -0.06 16.69
C THR A 272 9.94 1.32 16.85
N PRO A 273 10.66 2.41 16.52
CA PRO A 273 10.11 3.76 16.61
C PRO A 273 9.07 4.02 15.53
N ALA A 274 8.29 5.07 15.71
CA ALA A 274 7.58 5.67 14.58
C ALA A 274 8.58 6.26 13.59
N ILE A 275 8.33 6.07 12.29
CA ILE A 275 9.16 6.63 11.21
C ILE A 275 8.29 7.25 10.11
N ASP A 276 8.80 8.31 9.48
CA ASP A 276 8.10 9.01 8.40
C ASP A 276 8.33 8.33 7.05
N PRO A 277 7.30 8.22 6.18
CA PRO A 277 7.47 7.70 4.82
C PRO A 277 8.43 8.51 3.95
N MET A 278 8.73 9.74 4.35
CA MET A 278 9.68 10.67 3.71
C MET A 278 9.50 10.85 2.20
N PHE A 279 8.25 10.87 1.72
CA PHE A 279 8.03 11.24 0.32
C PHE A 279 8.46 12.71 0.07
N MET A 280 9.08 12.93 -1.10
CA MET A 280 9.75 14.21 -1.44
C MET A 280 8.78 15.39 -1.51
N GLU A 281 7.60 15.19 -2.07
CA GLU A 281 6.55 16.20 -2.15
C GLU A 281 5.66 16.13 -0.90
N PRO A 282 5.72 17.10 0.04
CA PRO A 282 4.69 17.22 1.09
C PRO A 282 3.30 17.32 0.46
N GLU A 283 2.28 16.85 1.16
CA GLU A 283 0.91 16.86 0.64
C GLU A 283 0.51 18.25 0.17
N ALA A 284 -0.07 18.31 -1.03
CA ALA A 284 -0.51 19.52 -1.68
C ALA A 284 -1.75 19.26 -2.53
N GLY A 285 -2.62 20.26 -2.65
CA GLY A 285 -3.83 20.11 -3.44
C GLY A 285 -4.52 21.45 -3.72
N LEU A 286 -5.53 21.35 -4.57
CA LEU A 286 -6.49 22.41 -4.87
C LEU A 286 -7.90 21.86 -4.62
N ALA A 287 -8.79 22.72 -4.13
CA ALA A 287 -10.21 22.43 -4.04
C ALA A 287 -11.02 23.57 -4.62
N TRP A 288 -12.14 23.24 -5.21
CA TRP A 288 -13.15 24.21 -5.57
C TRP A 288 -14.54 23.66 -5.29
N TYR A 289 -15.30 24.42 -4.49
CA TYR A 289 -16.70 24.15 -4.26
C TYR A 289 -17.55 25.10 -5.12
N ASP A 290 -18.23 24.53 -6.13
CA ASP A 290 -19.22 25.25 -6.93
C ASP A 290 -20.60 25.14 -6.26
N ALA A 291 -20.99 26.18 -5.57
CA ALA A 291 -22.28 26.25 -4.85
C ALA A 291 -23.48 26.16 -5.82
N SER A 292 -23.34 26.66 -7.05
CA SER A 292 -24.42 26.66 -8.06
C SER A 292 -24.70 25.26 -8.59
N ALA A 293 -23.65 24.46 -8.74
CA ALA A 293 -23.72 23.06 -9.16
C ALA A 293 -23.81 22.07 -7.97
N SER A 294 -23.65 22.55 -6.74
CA SER A 294 -23.47 21.68 -5.55
C SER A 294 -22.34 20.65 -5.75
N LYS A 295 -21.25 21.08 -6.35
CA LYS A 295 -20.13 20.24 -6.75
C LYS A 295 -18.84 20.59 -6.00
N MET A 296 -18.18 19.58 -5.44
CA MET A 296 -16.82 19.64 -4.88
C MET A 296 -15.83 19.06 -5.88
N SER A 297 -14.82 19.82 -6.26
CA SER A 297 -13.73 19.33 -7.12
C SER A 297 -12.41 19.44 -6.38
N LEU A 298 -11.60 18.37 -6.38
CA LEU A 298 -10.32 18.26 -5.68
C LEU A 298 -9.22 17.84 -6.66
N VAL A 299 -8.08 18.52 -6.65
CA VAL A 299 -6.86 18.13 -7.40
C VAL A 299 -5.85 17.62 -6.40
N LEU A 300 -5.53 16.33 -6.44
CA LEU A 300 -4.79 15.65 -5.37
C LEU A 300 -3.75 14.67 -5.93
N GLY A 301 -2.59 14.60 -5.26
CA GLY A 301 -1.67 13.47 -5.39
C GLY A 301 -1.95 12.46 -4.27
N THR A 302 -2.87 11.54 -4.47
CA THR A 302 -3.39 10.60 -3.45
C THR A 302 -3.23 9.15 -3.87
N GLN A 303 -3.27 8.22 -2.90
CA GLN A 303 -3.35 6.78 -3.12
C GLN A 303 -4.78 6.24 -3.02
N SER A 304 -5.75 7.07 -2.61
CA SER A 304 -7.11 6.66 -2.26
C SER A 304 -8.17 7.55 -2.90
N ALA A 305 -8.01 7.93 -4.16
CA ALA A 305 -8.82 8.94 -4.85
C ALA A 305 -10.34 8.72 -4.73
N ASN A 306 -10.80 7.47 -4.80
CA ASN A 306 -12.24 7.15 -4.66
C ASN A 306 -12.74 7.34 -3.23
N ASP A 307 -11.95 6.96 -2.24
CA ASP A 307 -12.29 7.16 -0.82
C ASP A 307 -12.28 8.65 -0.47
N ASP A 308 -11.33 9.41 -1.03
CA ASP A 308 -11.25 10.86 -0.84
C ASP A 308 -12.49 11.57 -1.43
N ALA A 309 -12.95 11.16 -2.62
CA ALA A 309 -14.16 11.71 -3.23
C ALA A 309 -15.40 11.36 -2.40
N THR A 310 -15.53 10.11 -1.96
CA THR A 310 -16.66 9.66 -1.12
C THR A 310 -16.65 10.36 0.24
N GLY A 311 -15.48 10.48 0.86
CA GLY A 311 -15.30 11.20 2.12
C GLY A 311 -15.64 12.68 2.01
N ALA A 312 -15.23 13.35 0.92
CA ALA A 312 -15.55 14.75 0.67
C ALA A 312 -17.06 15.01 0.57
N CYS A 313 -17.85 14.07 0.03
CA CYS A 313 -19.31 14.15 0.06
C CYS A 313 -19.85 13.97 1.49
N ALA A 314 -19.39 12.93 2.18
CA ALA A 314 -19.90 12.57 3.52
C ALA A 314 -19.65 13.65 4.59
N LEU A 315 -18.64 14.51 4.42
CA LEU A 315 -18.37 15.64 5.30
C LEU A 315 -19.57 16.56 5.52
N PHE A 316 -20.42 16.70 4.51
CA PHE A 316 -21.49 17.70 4.47
C PHE A 316 -22.90 17.09 4.60
N ASP A 317 -22.97 15.80 4.91
CA ASP A 317 -24.25 15.11 5.07
C ASP A 317 -25.13 15.77 6.16
N GLY A 318 -26.33 16.15 5.78
CA GLY A 318 -27.30 16.79 6.69
C GLY A 318 -27.00 18.27 7.01
N SER A 319 -25.94 18.85 6.40
CA SER A 319 -25.57 20.25 6.60
C SER A 319 -26.26 21.21 5.61
N SER A 320 -26.10 22.54 5.84
CA SER A 320 -26.57 23.57 4.91
C SER A 320 -25.66 23.70 3.67
N VAL A 321 -24.52 23.03 3.62
CA VAL A 321 -23.62 22.97 2.47
C VAL A 321 -23.98 21.76 1.63
N ALA A 322 -24.63 21.98 0.51
CA ALA A 322 -25.05 20.89 -0.36
C ALA A 322 -23.89 20.41 -1.25
N VAL A 323 -23.42 19.16 -1.06
CA VAL A 323 -22.47 18.52 -1.97
C VAL A 323 -23.16 17.31 -2.60
N LYS A 324 -23.62 17.46 -3.86
CA LYS A 324 -24.30 16.41 -4.62
C LYS A 324 -23.36 15.64 -5.54
N GLU A 325 -22.22 16.24 -5.85
CA GLU A 325 -21.17 15.64 -6.67
C GLU A 325 -19.80 15.94 -6.04
N ALA A 326 -18.95 14.94 -5.91
CA ALA A 326 -17.54 15.12 -5.64
C ALA A 326 -16.68 14.52 -6.77
N GLN A 327 -15.73 15.31 -7.24
CA GLN A 327 -14.79 14.92 -8.27
C GLN A 327 -13.36 15.04 -7.74
N VAL A 328 -12.61 13.95 -7.78
CA VAL A 328 -11.16 13.98 -7.56
C VAL A 328 -10.46 13.92 -8.92
N ILE A 329 -9.61 14.90 -9.16
CA ILE A 329 -8.70 14.95 -10.30
C ILE A 329 -7.35 14.45 -9.77
N ALA A 330 -7.06 13.18 -10.02
CA ALA A 330 -5.88 12.52 -9.48
C ALA A 330 -4.62 12.90 -10.25
N CYS A 331 -3.58 13.28 -9.52
CA CYS A 331 -2.25 13.59 -10.02
C CYS A 331 -1.27 12.49 -9.63
N TYR A 332 -0.11 12.42 -10.29
CA TYR A 332 0.99 11.62 -9.79
C TYR A 332 1.44 12.16 -8.42
N PRO A 333 1.55 11.33 -7.39
CA PRO A 333 2.14 11.77 -6.14
C PRO A 333 3.67 11.84 -6.27
N GLY A 334 4.28 12.82 -5.65
CA GLY A 334 5.75 12.95 -5.51
C GLY A 334 6.30 12.01 -4.44
N GLY A 335 5.94 10.73 -4.54
CA GLY A 335 6.14 9.67 -3.55
C GLY A 335 4.90 9.48 -2.68
N GLY A 336 4.75 8.29 -2.12
CA GLY A 336 3.64 7.95 -1.23
C GLY A 336 4.06 6.97 -0.15
N PHE A 337 4.61 5.82 -0.54
CA PHE A 337 5.08 4.75 0.35
C PHE A 337 4.04 4.30 1.40
N GLY A 338 2.74 4.49 1.12
CA GLY A 338 1.63 4.26 2.04
C GLY A 338 1.18 5.52 2.81
N GLY A 339 2.02 6.54 2.96
CA GLY A 339 1.71 7.74 3.74
C GLY A 339 0.63 8.66 3.16
N ARG A 340 0.19 8.39 1.92
CA ARG A 340 -0.95 9.07 1.28
C ARG A 340 -2.18 8.17 1.16
N ASP A 341 -2.15 6.98 1.76
CA ASP A 341 -3.28 6.07 1.75
C ASP A 341 -4.26 6.46 2.87
N LYS A 342 -5.39 7.04 2.49
CA LYS A 342 -6.43 7.56 3.40
C LYS A 342 -5.89 8.60 4.40
N SER A 343 -5.00 9.49 3.96
CA SER A 343 -4.56 10.62 4.78
C SER A 343 -5.74 11.59 5.03
N TYR A 344 -5.64 12.37 6.09
CA TYR A 344 -6.68 13.36 6.41
C TYR A 344 -6.56 14.67 5.60
N PHE A 345 -5.48 14.86 4.86
CA PHE A 345 -5.24 16.07 4.07
C PHE A 345 -6.38 16.39 3.09
N PRO A 346 -6.86 15.43 2.25
CA PRO A 346 -7.97 15.69 1.32
C PRO A 346 -9.24 16.15 2.01
N LEU A 347 -9.55 15.55 3.17
CA LEU A 347 -10.78 15.85 3.90
C LEU A 347 -10.74 17.24 4.53
N TYR A 348 -9.62 17.67 5.12
CA TYR A 348 -9.47 19.03 5.61
C TYR A 348 -9.51 20.08 4.51
N LEU A 349 -8.91 19.79 3.35
CA LEU A 349 -8.98 20.68 2.19
C LEU A 349 -10.43 20.81 1.69
N ALA A 350 -11.17 19.71 1.58
CA ALA A 350 -12.59 19.70 1.22
C ALA A 350 -13.46 20.43 2.24
N LEU A 351 -13.21 20.21 3.55
CA LEU A 351 -13.96 20.85 4.65
C LEU A 351 -13.86 22.38 4.59
N ALA A 352 -12.71 22.92 4.20
CA ALA A 352 -12.45 24.35 4.12
C ALA A 352 -12.95 25.00 2.81
N ALA A 353 -13.06 24.23 1.72
CA ALA A 353 -13.34 24.75 0.39
C ALA A 353 -14.64 25.57 0.26
N PRO A 354 -15.78 25.24 0.91
CA PRO A 354 -17.01 26.04 0.84
C PRO A 354 -16.91 27.43 1.43
N PHE A 355 -15.89 27.71 2.21
CA PHE A 355 -15.67 29.01 2.87
C PHE A 355 -14.69 29.91 2.09
N ALA A 356 -14.10 29.43 1.02
CA ALA A 356 -13.24 30.19 0.13
C ALA A 356 -14.07 31.02 -0.88
N ARG A 357 -13.53 32.14 -1.33
CA ARG A 357 -14.14 32.98 -2.37
C ARG A 357 -13.77 32.52 -3.79
N GLY A 358 -12.69 31.76 -3.92
CA GLY A 358 -12.18 31.18 -5.16
C GLY A 358 -11.75 29.75 -4.95
N ALA A 359 -10.91 29.24 -5.84
CA ALA A 359 -10.30 27.94 -5.63
C ALA A 359 -9.38 27.97 -4.40
N LEU A 360 -9.44 26.97 -3.55
CA LEU A 360 -8.66 26.87 -2.32
C LEU A 360 -7.42 26.01 -2.54
N ARG A 361 -6.25 26.57 -2.32
CA ARG A 361 -4.96 25.88 -2.37
C ARG A 361 -4.44 25.59 -0.98
N TRP A 362 -3.97 24.37 -0.77
CA TRP A 362 -3.22 24.01 0.41
C TRP A 362 -1.94 23.29 0.02
N GLN A 363 -0.84 23.69 0.62
CA GLN A 363 0.46 23.07 0.45
C GLN A 363 1.12 22.99 1.82
N GLN A 364 1.30 21.78 2.29
CA GLN A 364 2.01 21.58 3.56
C GLN A 364 3.51 21.87 3.38
N SER A 365 4.11 22.43 4.43
CA SER A 365 5.55 22.44 4.60
C SER A 365 6.05 21.09 5.07
N ARG A 366 7.35 20.88 5.05
CA ARG A 366 7.95 19.67 5.61
C ARG A 366 7.67 19.54 7.12
N TYR A 367 7.67 20.64 7.88
CA TYR A 367 7.28 20.66 9.29
C TYR A 367 5.85 20.15 9.51
N GLU A 368 4.89 20.67 8.72
CA GLU A 368 3.49 20.22 8.79
C GLU A 368 3.36 18.77 8.39
N GLN A 369 4.07 18.32 7.34
CA GLN A 369 4.05 16.93 6.91
C GLN A 369 4.57 15.99 8.01
N PHE A 370 5.65 16.36 8.71
CA PHE A 370 6.10 15.60 9.86
C PHE A 370 5.08 15.61 11.00
N GLN A 371 4.43 16.75 11.25
CA GLN A 371 3.48 16.87 12.37
C GLN A 371 2.19 16.05 12.17
N VAL A 372 1.67 15.96 10.94
CA VAL A 372 0.35 15.36 10.69
C VAL A 372 0.30 14.31 9.59
N GLY A 373 1.39 14.05 8.91
CA GLY A 373 1.49 12.94 7.95
C GLY A 373 1.48 11.60 8.68
N LEU A 374 1.00 10.57 7.98
CA LEU A 374 1.00 9.20 8.51
C LEU A 374 2.44 8.73 8.75
N LYS A 375 2.64 7.98 9.85
CA LYS A 375 3.90 7.35 10.22
C LYS A 375 3.76 5.84 10.18
N ARG A 376 4.84 5.10 9.95
CA ARG A 376 4.88 3.71 10.44
C ARG A 376 4.64 3.74 11.93
N CYS A 377 3.72 2.91 12.39
CA CYS A 377 3.40 2.85 13.81
C CYS A 377 4.64 2.48 14.62
N GLU A 378 4.91 3.22 15.69
CA GLU A 378 5.73 2.73 16.77
C GLU A 378 5.15 1.40 17.25
N THR A 379 5.98 0.40 17.44
CA THR A 379 5.50 -0.94 17.77
C THR A 379 6.34 -1.56 18.87
N GLN A 380 5.66 -2.08 19.90
CA GLN A 380 6.23 -2.99 20.87
C GLN A 380 5.72 -4.40 20.56
N PHE A 381 6.63 -5.38 20.54
CA PHE A 381 6.21 -6.74 20.22
C PHE A 381 7.08 -7.79 20.91
N SER A 382 6.40 -8.82 21.39
CA SER A 382 7.00 -9.98 22.05
C SER A 382 6.82 -11.20 21.18
N GLU A 383 7.85 -12.02 21.09
CA GLU A 383 7.79 -13.26 20.34
C GLU A 383 8.60 -14.38 21.00
N SER A 384 8.08 -15.59 20.93
CA SER A 384 8.73 -16.81 21.42
C SER A 384 8.62 -17.90 20.40
N LEU A 385 9.76 -18.50 20.03
CA LEU A 385 9.86 -19.67 19.16
C LEU A 385 10.33 -20.86 19.97
N TRP A 386 9.73 -22.03 19.71
CA TRP A 386 10.04 -23.27 20.38
C TRP A 386 10.42 -24.35 19.39
N PHE A 387 11.61 -24.92 19.54
CA PHE A 387 12.21 -25.89 18.62
C PHE A 387 12.43 -27.22 19.30
N ASP A 388 12.28 -28.31 18.58
CA ASP A 388 12.87 -29.59 19.01
C ASP A 388 14.41 -29.55 18.93
N ARG A 389 15.05 -30.58 19.42
CA ARG A 389 16.53 -30.68 19.44
C ARG A 389 17.16 -30.81 18.05
N ARG A 390 16.37 -31.03 16.99
CA ARG A 390 16.80 -31.10 15.60
C ARG A 390 16.59 -29.78 14.85
N GLY A 391 16.08 -28.77 15.53
CA GLY A 391 15.80 -27.47 14.95
C GLY A 391 14.45 -27.39 14.24
N LYS A 392 13.53 -28.36 14.44
CA LYS A 392 12.17 -28.27 13.95
C LYS A 392 11.36 -27.33 14.84
N LEU A 393 10.69 -26.36 14.21
CA LEU A 393 9.86 -25.37 14.89
C LEU A 393 8.52 -26.00 15.25
N GLU A 394 8.18 -26.01 16.53
CA GLU A 394 7.05 -26.68 17.13
C GLU A 394 5.94 -25.72 17.56
N ALA A 395 6.32 -24.52 18.01
CA ALA A 395 5.37 -23.52 18.44
C ALA A 395 5.89 -22.09 18.29
N ILE A 396 4.96 -21.16 18.08
CA ILE A 396 5.17 -19.70 18.12
C ILE A 396 4.09 -19.05 18.97
N THR A 397 4.49 -18.08 19.80
CA THR A 397 3.57 -17.11 20.41
C THR A 397 4.09 -15.71 20.19
N CYS A 398 3.22 -14.79 19.73
CA CYS A 398 3.60 -13.41 19.51
C CYS A 398 2.45 -12.44 19.80
N ASP A 399 2.83 -11.24 20.27
CA ASP A 399 1.94 -10.15 20.62
C ASP A 399 2.49 -8.86 20.04
N PHE A 400 1.69 -8.16 19.19
CA PHE A 400 2.05 -6.88 18.59
C PHE A 400 1.16 -5.78 19.13
N LEU A 401 1.75 -4.74 19.70
CA LEU A 401 1.06 -3.53 20.13
C LEU A 401 1.59 -2.34 19.35
N MET A 402 0.74 -1.77 18.50
CA MET A 402 1.09 -0.66 17.63
C MET A 402 0.44 0.64 18.09
N ASN A 403 1.23 1.70 18.18
CA ASN A 403 0.71 3.03 18.43
C ASN A 403 0.03 3.58 17.17
N GLY A 404 -1.29 3.60 17.15
CA GLY A 404 -2.10 4.11 16.05
C GLY A 404 -2.26 5.63 16.04
N GLY A 405 -1.83 6.29 17.10
CA GLY A 405 -1.91 7.73 17.24
C GLY A 405 -3.32 8.26 17.50
N GLY A 406 -3.48 9.56 17.32
CA GLY A 406 -4.69 10.29 17.72
C GLY A 406 -5.85 10.24 16.75
N LYS A 407 -5.70 9.64 15.58
CA LYS A 407 -6.79 9.43 14.63
C LYS A 407 -6.67 8.07 13.96
N LYS A 408 -7.80 7.37 13.90
CA LYS A 408 -7.87 6.09 13.21
C LYS A 408 -7.61 6.25 11.71
N ASN A 409 -6.65 5.48 11.24
CA ASN A 409 -6.36 5.31 9.81
C ASN A 409 -6.38 3.81 9.50
N LEU A 410 -5.43 3.31 8.75
CA LEU A 410 -5.26 1.88 8.46
C LEU A 410 -4.49 1.12 9.56
N SER A 411 -4.10 1.77 10.67
CA SER A 411 -3.29 1.18 11.74
C SER A 411 -3.84 -0.16 12.29
N PRO A 412 -5.17 -0.39 12.44
CA PRO A 412 -5.67 -1.70 12.84
C PRO A 412 -5.39 -2.80 11.81
N TYR A 413 -5.41 -2.46 10.52
CA TYR A 413 -5.10 -3.40 9.44
C TYR A 413 -3.59 -3.61 9.27
N VAL A 414 -2.78 -2.62 9.66
CA VAL A 414 -1.32 -2.74 9.78
C VAL A 414 -1.00 -3.77 10.87
N ALA A 415 -1.65 -3.68 12.03
CA ALA A 415 -1.52 -4.65 13.11
C ALA A 415 -1.99 -6.06 12.66
N GLN A 416 -3.11 -6.14 11.95
CA GLN A 416 -3.58 -7.40 11.38
C GLN A 416 -2.53 -8.06 10.48
N LEU A 417 -1.87 -7.29 9.60
CA LEU A 417 -0.84 -7.85 8.72
C LEU A 417 0.40 -8.29 9.50
N ALA A 418 0.77 -7.63 10.59
CA ALA A 418 1.84 -8.10 11.47
C ALA A 418 1.53 -9.49 12.03
N ALA A 419 0.35 -9.69 12.61
CA ALA A 419 -0.09 -11.01 13.10
C ALA A 419 -0.15 -12.06 11.99
N LEU A 420 -0.61 -11.69 10.77
CA LEU A 420 -0.68 -12.59 9.61
C LEU A 420 0.70 -12.97 9.11
N SER A 421 1.69 -12.11 9.24
CA SER A 421 3.08 -12.31 8.82
C SER A 421 3.94 -13.02 9.85
N ALA A 422 3.43 -13.28 11.06
CA ALA A 422 4.20 -13.79 12.18
C ALA A 422 4.86 -15.17 11.91
N MET A 423 4.25 -16.03 11.10
CA MET A 423 4.87 -17.29 10.69
C MET A 423 5.85 -17.16 9.51
N SER A 424 5.87 -16.03 8.82
CA SER A 424 6.75 -15.76 7.68
C SER A 424 6.80 -16.90 6.64
N CYS A 425 7.98 -17.45 6.43
CA CYS A 425 8.27 -18.52 5.48
C CYS A 425 8.15 -19.94 6.09
N TYR A 426 7.64 -20.08 7.32
CA TYR A 426 7.75 -21.31 8.09
C TYR A 426 6.43 -22.00 8.34
N GLU A 427 6.48 -23.34 8.37
CA GLU A 427 5.36 -24.16 8.79
C GLU A 427 5.48 -24.46 10.29
N ILE A 428 4.46 -24.03 11.03
CA ILE A 428 4.43 -24.11 12.49
C ILE A 428 3.12 -24.77 12.92
N PRO A 429 3.16 -25.93 13.60
CA PRO A 429 1.95 -26.64 13.98
C PRO A 429 1.14 -25.93 15.06
N ARG A 430 1.79 -25.20 15.97
CA ARG A 430 1.14 -24.48 17.07
C ARG A 430 1.49 -23.00 17.01
N ALA A 431 0.49 -22.15 16.89
CA ALA A 431 0.70 -20.72 16.76
C ALA A 431 -0.37 -19.93 17.51
N ARG A 432 0.05 -18.92 18.25
CA ARG A 432 -0.81 -17.85 18.74
C ARG A 432 -0.19 -16.53 18.33
N ALA A 433 -0.89 -15.79 17.51
CA ALA A 433 -0.49 -14.45 17.09
C ALA A 433 -1.63 -13.49 17.33
N GLN A 434 -1.40 -12.44 18.10
CA GLN A 434 -2.36 -11.36 18.27
C GLN A 434 -1.73 -10.01 17.97
N ALA A 435 -2.56 -9.07 17.53
CA ALA A 435 -2.14 -7.73 17.24
C ALA A 435 -3.24 -6.72 17.50
N ALA A 436 -2.88 -5.59 18.05
CA ALA A 436 -3.75 -4.45 18.26
C ALA A 436 -3.05 -3.16 17.86
N SER A 437 -3.83 -2.21 17.36
CA SER A 437 -3.43 -0.82 17.25
C SER A 437 -4.16 -0.02 18.31
N THR A 438 -3.51 0.94 18.96
CA THR A 438 -4.10 1.70 20.06
C THR A 438 -4.29 3.16 19.71
N TYR A 439 -5.37 3.75 20.22
CA TYR A 439 -5.54 5.19 20.28
C TYR A 439 -4.58 5.78 21.33
N THR A 440 -3.89 6.83 20.94
CA THR A 440 -3.09 7.68 21.82
C THR A 440 -3.30 9.14 21.39
N ARG A 441 -2.76 10.12 22.12
CA ARG A 441 -2.79 11.52 21.70
C ARG A 441 -1.60 11.92 20.83
N GLU A 442 -0.85 10.95 20.37
CA GLU A 442 0.38 11.14 19.60
C GLU A 442 0.10 11.45 18.12
N VAL A 443 1.16 11.60 17.33
CA VAL A 443 1.07 11.76 15.87
C VAL A 443 0.45 10.52 15.21
N PHE A 444 -0.05 10.68 14.00
CA PHE A 444 -0.85 9.64 13.35
C PHE A 444 0.01 8.45 12.91
N GLY A 445 -0.33 7.26 13.39
CA GLY A 445 0.13 6.00 12.84
C GLY A 445 -0.75 5.54 11.69
N GLY A 446 -0.19 4.80 10.73
CA GLY A 446 -0.94 4.31 9.59
C GLY A 446 -0.09 3.49 8.63
N SER A 447 -0.47 3.52 7.37
CA SER A 447 0.15 2.74 6.31
C SER A 447 1.55 3.26 5.97
N GLN A 448 2.51 2.32 5.89
CA GLN A 448 3.81 2.54 5.27
C GLN A 448 4.31 1.22 4.64
N ARG A 449 5.14 1.31 3.60
CA ARG A 449 5.72 0.21 2.80
C ARG A 449 5.96 -1.06 3.61
N GLY A 450 5.29 -2.17 3.25
CA GLY A 450 5.31 -3.44 3.98
C GLY A 450 4.27 -3.59 5.10
N PHE A 451 3.54 -2.54 5.47
CA PHE A 451 2.27 -2.52 6.21
C PHE A 451 2.22 -3.24 7.56
N GLY A 452 3.31 -3.48 8.25
CA GLY A 452 3.38 -4.25 9.52
C GLY A 452 4.16 -5.55 9.38
N GLY A 453 4.28 -6.08 8.16
CA GLY A 453 5.15 -7.21 7.84
C GLY A 453 6.60 -7.00 8.27
N PRO A 454 7.24 -5.83 8.01
CA PRO A 454 8.63 -5.60 8.41
C PRO A 454 8.90 -5.82 9.90
N GLN A 455 7.97 -5.47 10.80
CA GLN A 455 8.10 -5.72 12.23
C GLN A 455 8.00 -7.23 12.55
N ALA A 456 7.03 -7.92 11.96
CA ALA A 456 6.87 -9.36 12.16
C ALA A 456 8.09 -10.14 11.65
N PHE A 457 8.58 -9.83 10.44
CA PHE A 457 9.76 -10.49 9.90
C PHE A 457 11.03 -10.16 10.69
N MET A 458 11.13 -8.95 11.27
CA MET A 458 12.24 -8.60 12.16
C MET A 458 12.30 -9.52 13.37
N ALA A 459 11.15 -9.82 14.00
CA ALA A 459 11.09 -10.71 15.13
C ALA A 459 11.48 -12.13 14.77
N ILE A 460 10.71 -12.77 13.91
CA ILE A 460 10.90 -14.20 13.62
C ILE A 460 12.30 -14.49 13.03
N GLU A 461 12.81 -13.65 12.13
CA GLU A 461 14.07 -13.90 11.45
C GLU A 461 15.30 -13.70 12.33
N THR A 462 15.24 -12.79 13.30
CA THR A 462 16.31 -12.64 14.29
C THR A 462 16.29 -13.76 15.32
N LEU A 463 15.11 -14.25 15.72
CA LEU A 463 14.98 -15.40 16.61
C LEU A 463 15.36 -16.73 15.92
N MET A 464 15.06 -16.90 14.62
CA MET A 464 15.53 -18.06 13.83
C MET A 464 17.06 -18.11 13.77
N ASP A 465 17.72 -16.96 13.57
CA ASP A 465 19.18 -16.88 13.56
C ASP A 465 19.79 -17.16 14.97
N GLU A 466 19.13 -16.69 16.02
CA GLU A 466 19.52 -16.99 17.39
C GLU A 466 19.36 -18.48 17.70
N ALA A 467 18.26 -19.09 17.25
CA ALA A 467 18.01 -20.53 17.41
C ALA A 467 19.07 -21.36 16.67
N ALA A 468 19.43 -20.98 15.44
CA ALA A 468 20.50 -21.64 14.70
C ALA A 468 21.80 -21.70 15.52
N ARG A 469 22.22 -20.57 16.07
CA ARG A 469 23.43 -20.50 16.88
C ARG A 469 23.34 -21.34 18.16
N ARG A 470 22.18 -21.34 18.87
CA ARG A 470 21.98 -22.13 20.09
C ARG A 470 21.99 -23.63 19.83
N LEU A 471 21.52 -24.05 18.65
CA LEU A 471 21.44 -25.46 18.24
C LEU A 471 22.69 -25.95 17.49
N GLY A 472 23.64 -25.04 17.18
CA GLY A 472 24.84 -25.37 16.40
C GLY A 472 24.56 -25.67 14.92
N LEU A 473 23.46 -25.11 14.40
CA LEU A 473 23.05 -25.22 12.99
C LEU A 473 23.47 -23.99 12.19
N SER A 474 23.63 -24.12 10.88
CA SER A 474 23.80 -22.95 10.04
C SER A 474 22.47 -22.17 9.94
N PRO A 475 22.51 -20.86 9.65
CA PRO A 475 21.29 -20.09 9.39
C PRO A 475 20.45 -20.63 8.22
N PHE A 476 21.07 -21.32 7.26
CA PHE A 476 20.37 -21.95 6.15
C PHE A 476 19.73 -23.29 6.56
N GLU A 477 20.43 -24.14 7.31
CA GLU A 477 19.92 -25.44 7.74
C GLU A 477 18.63 -25.30 8.57
N ILE A 478 18.61 -24.42 9.56
CA ILE A 478 17.42 -24.24 10.41
C ILE A 478 16.23 -23.71 9.61
N ARG A 479 16.47 -22.81 8.64
CA ARG A 479 15.40 -22.31 7.78
C ARG A 479 14.85 -23.40 6.86
N ARG A 480 15.71 -24.14 6.17
CA ARG A 480 15.30 -25.27 5.31
C ARG A 480 14.49 -26.33 6.06
N ALA A 481 14.88 -26.66 7.30
CA ALA A 481 14.14 -27.63 8.12
C ALA A 481 12.68 -27.22 8.36
N ASN A 482 12.35 -25.93 8.21
CA ASN A 482 11.06 -25.38 8.61
C ASN A 482 10.28 -24.70 7.48
N LEU A 483 10.75 -24.74 6.23
CA LEU A 483 10.10 -24.03 5.12
C LEU A 483 8.63 -24.43 4.93
N LEU A 484 7.81 -23.43 4.67
CA LEU A 484 6.42 -23.58 4.29
C LEU A 484 6.34 -24.17 2.87
N GLY A 485 5.79 -25.34 2.74
CA GLY A 485 5.63 -26.04 1.46
C GLY A 485 4.31 -25.75 0.77
N LYS A 486 4.21 -26.15 -0.51
CA LYS A 486 2.94 -26.18 -1.23
C LYS A 486 2.02 -27.24 -0.64
N ALA A 487 0.75 -26.86 -0.40
CA ALA A 487 -0.28 -27.79 0.06
C ALA A 487 -1.01 -28.43 -1.12
N PRO A 488 -1.07 -29.75 -1.22
CA PRO A 488 -2.01 -30.41 -2.08
C PRO A 488 -3.41 -30.39 -1.43
N GLY A 489 -4.17 -29.33 -1.67
CA GLY A 489 -5.48 -29.12 -1.03
C GLY A 489 -5.35 -28.46 0.36
N LEU A 490 -6.11 -28.95 1.35
CA LEU A 490 -6.14 -28.42 2.72
C LEU A 490 -5.13 -29.13 3.67
N GLY A 491 -4.12 -29.80 3.16
CA GLY A 491 -3.11 -30.50 3.94
C GLY A 491 -2.07 -29.59 4.60
N LYS A 492 -0.81 -30.08 4.69
CA LYS A 492 0.35 -29.30 5.12
C LYS A 492 0.61 -28.11 4.21
N GLY A 493 1.38 -27.14 4.65
CA GLY A 493 1.66 -25.92 3.90
C GLY A 493 0.53 -24.92 4.01
N ARG A 494 0.20 -24.52 5.23
CA ARG A 494 -0.81 -23.49 5.53
C ARG A 494 -0.19 -22.28 6.19
N ALA A 495 -0.59 -21.09 5.73
CA ALA A 495 -0.33 -19.85 6.43
C ALA A 495 -0.96 -19.85 7.83
N ILE A 496 -0.61 -18.87 8.67
CA ILE A 496 -1.13 -18.78 10.05
C ILE A 496 -2.67 -18.79 10.14
N THR A 497 -3.34 -18.27 9.12
CA THR A 497 -4.81 -18.23 9.01
C THR A 497 -5.43 -19.58 8.63
N GLY A 498 -4.64 -20.61 8.38
CA GLY A 498 -5.08 -21.88 7.81
C GLY A 498 -5.21 -21.88 6.29
N ALA A 499 -4.94 -20.76 5.63
CA ALA A 499 -4.97 -20.66 4.17
C ALA A 499 -3.95 -21.61 3.54
N PRO A 500 -4.36 -22.46 2.58
CA PRO A 500 -3.44 -23.34 1.90
C PRO A 500 -2.51 -22.56 0.97
N ILE A 501 -1.25 -22.98 0.87
CA ILE A 501 -0.31 -22.49 -0.12
C ILE A 501 -0.51 -23.28 -1.41
N LEU A 502 -1.07 -22.65 -2.42
CA LEU A 502 -1.59 -23.30 -3.63
C LEU A 502 -0.55 -23.47 -4.76
N PHE A 503 0.59 -22.79 -4.66
CA PHE A 503 1.65 -22.80 -5.67
C PHE A 503 3.02 -22.76 -5.00
N ASP A 504 4.06 -23.09 -5.76
CA ASP A 504 5.44 -23.09 -5.27
C ASP A 504 5.90 -21.64 -4.97
N LEU A 505 6.27 -21.39 -3.71
CA LEU A 505 6.84 -20.12 -3.27
C LEU A 505 8.34 -19.99 -3.56
N GLN A 506 8.98 -21.07 -4.02
CA GLN A 506 10.41 -21.14 -4.34
C GLN A 506 11.33 -20.77 -3.15
N LEU A 507 10.88 -20.99 -1.90
CA LEU A 507 11.62 -20.60 -0.70
C LEU A 507 13.00 -21.27 -0.61
N ASP A 508 13.09 -22.57 -0.94
CA ASP A 508 14.37 -23.29 -0.94
C ASP A 508 15.31 -22.79 -2.05
N ALA A 509 14.77 -22.46 -3.22
CA ALA A 509 15.56 -21.90 -4.31
C ALA A 509 16.13 -20.51 -3.98
N LEU A 510 15.41 -19.69 -3.19
CA LEU A 510 15.95 -18.42 -2.67
C LEU A 510 17.16 -18.67 -1.76
N LEU A 511 17.04 -19.62 -0.82
CA LEU A 511 18.13 -20.00 0.07
C LEU A 511 19.34 -20.54 -0.73
N ASP A 512 19.09 -21.40 -1.72
CA ASP A 512 20.14 -21.98 -2.56
C ASP A 512 20.97 -20.90 -3.29
N ARG A 513 20.31 -19.85 -3.79
CA ARG A 513 21.01 -18.75 -4.46
C ARG A 513 21.91 -17.98 -3.50
N LEU A 514 21.39 -17.71 -2.30
CA LEU A 514 22.12 -16.93 -1.29
C LEU A 514 23.24 -17.73 -0.63
N GLU A 515 23.04 -19.04 -0.36
CA GLU A 515 24.05 -19.91 0.25
C GLU A 515 25.29 -20.08 -0.64
N ARG A 516 25.09 -20.11 -1.97
CA ARG A 516 26.16 -20.23 -2.97
C ARG A 516 26.75 -18.87 -3.37
N HIS A 517 26.24 -17.78 -2.83
CA HIS A 517 26.74 -16.44 -3.18
C HIS A 517 28.13 -16.19 -2.57
N PRO A 518 29.08 -15.55 -3.29
CA PRO A 518 30.41 -15.22 -2.79
C PRO A 518 30.39 -14.48 -1.45
N LEU A 519 29.43 -13.55 -1.26
CA LEU A 519 29.27 -12.79 -0.02
C LEU A 519 29.13 -13.69 1.21
N TRP A 520 28.45 -14.85 1.06
CA TRP A 520 28.32 -15.85 2.13
C TRP A 520 29.52 -16.77 2.22
N LEU A 521 30.00 -17.28 1.08
CA LEU A 521 31.08 -18.27 1.04
C LEU A 521 32.41 -17.70 1.54
N GLU A 522 32.70 -16.45 1.22
CA GLU A 522 33.96 -15.77 1.53
C GLU A 522 33.89 -14.96 2.84
N ARG A 523 32.80 -15.05 3.61
CA ARG A 523 32.55 -14.21 4.80
C ARG A 523 33.64 -14.34 5.89
N GLU A 524 34.24 -15.53 6.06
CA GLU A 524 35.29 -15.73 7.06
C GLU A 524 36.62 -15.11 6.61
N GLN A 525 36.96 -15.20 5.34
CA GLN A 525 38.09 -14.48 4.78
C GLN A 525 37.88 -12.96 4.91
N ALA A 526 36.71 -12.47 4.53
CA ALA A 526 36.35 -11.05 4.68
C ALA A 526 36.44 -10.59 6.13
N ARG A 527 36.01 -11.42 7.08
CA ARG A 527 36.14 -11.14 8.53
C ARG A 527 37.61 -11.00 8.94
N ALA A 528 38.48 -11.89 8.49
CA ALA A 528 39.92 -11.83 8.79
C ALA A 528 40.56 -10.56 8.22
N GLU A 529 40.23 -10.18 6.98
CA GLU A 529 40.72 -8.97 6.32
C GLU A 529 40.28 -7.68 7.04
N ARG A 530 39.01 -7.60 7.50
CA ARG A 530 38.51 -6.46 8.28
C ARG A 530 39.10 -6.45 9.67
N GLY A 531 39.26 -7.61 10.30
CA GLY A 531 39.94 -7.76 11.58
C GLY A 531 41.37 -7.22 11.56
N ALA A 532 42.13 -7.43 10.48
CA ALA A 532 43.45 -6.86 10.30
C ALA A 532 43.47 -5.30 10.25
N ARG A 533 42.30 -4.69 9.95
CA ARG A 533 42.07 -3.24 9.99
C ARG A 533 41.33 -2.77 11.26
N ASN A 534 41.27 -3.59 12.28
CA ASN A 534 40.60 -3.34 13.55
C ASN A 534 39.07 -3.09 13.40
N LEU A 535 38.45 -3.66 12.37
CA LEU A 535 37.01 -3.62 12.15
C LEU A 535 36.39 -4.99 12.48
N ARG A 536 35.17 -4.99 13.03
CA ARG A 536 34.38 -6.21 13.19
C ARG A 536 33.49 -6.39 11.96
N TYR A 537 33.37 -7.62 11.48
CA TYR A 537 32.61 -7.92 10.27
C TYR A 537 31.57 -9.02 10.50
N GLY A 538 30.42 -8.88 9.88
CA GLY A 538 29.36 -9.88 9.91
C GLY A 538 28.50 -9.88 8.65
N VAL A 539 27.99 -11.07 8.30
CA VAL A 539 27.03 -11.30 7.23
C VAL A 539 25.78 -11.94 7.82
N GLY A 540 24.64 -11.31 7.65
CA GLY A 540 23.34 -11.79 8.15
C GLY A 540 22.43 -12.22 7.01
N LEU A 541 21.65 -13.27 7.27
CA LEU A 541 20.61 -13.82 6.39
C LEU A 541 19.24 -13.54 7.00
N ALA A 542 18.27 -13.21 6.15
CA ALA A 542 16.85 -13.25 6.51
C ALA A 542 15.98 -13.57 5.29
N MET A 543 14.76 -14.06 5.57
CA MET A 543 13.72 -14.32 4.59
C MET A 543 12.45 -13.54 4.94
N ALA A 544 11.55 -13.38 3.98
CA ALA A 544 10.23 -12.84 4.21
C ALA A 544 9.24 -13.43 3.20
N ASN A 545 8.02 -13.66 3.63
CA ASN A 545 6.92 -14.07 2.78
C ASN A 545 5.80 -13.03 2.88
N GLU A 546 5.99 -11.90 2.22
CA GLU A 546 5.03 -10.79 2.26
C GLU A 546 3.69 -11.21 1.70
N ALA A 547 2.64 -11.03 2.50
CA ALA A 547 1.27 -11.31 2.11
C ALA A 547 0.54 -10.04 1.70
N TYR A 548 -0.08 -10.03 0.53
CA TYR A 548 -0.82 -8.88 0.02
C TYR A 548 -2.15 -9.30 -0.63
N GLY A 549 -2.90 -8.32 -1.15
CA GLY A 549 -4.26 -8.54 -1.59
C GLY A 549 -5.25 -8.43 -0.44
N THR A 550 -6.45 -8.89 -0.67
CA THR A 550 -7.54 -8.89 0.31
C THR A 550 -8.21 -10.28 0.40
N SER A 551 -9.30 -10.38 1.18
CA SER A 551 -10.08 -11.62 1.32
C SER A 551 -10.89 -12.00 0.06
N GLY A 552 -10.69 -11.28 -1.05
CA GLY A 552 -11.36 -11.45 -2.32
C GLY A 552 -11.39 -10.12 -3.03
N ASP A 553 -10.74 -10.03 -4.19
CA ASP A 553 -10.54 -8.79 -4.92
C ASP A 553 -11.33 -8.80 -6.22
N GLY A 554 -12.07 -7.69 -6.48
CA GLY A 554 -12.59 -7.34 -7.78
C GLY A 554 -11.68 -6.35 -8.48
N ILE A 555 -11.33 -6.59 -9.73
CA ILE A 555 -10.34 -5.82 -10.47
C ILE A 555 -10.89 -5.43 -11.84
N TYR A 556 -10.72 -4.17 -12.23
CA TYR A 556 -11.15 -3.65 -13.52
C TYR A 556 -9.96 -3.39 -14.44
N GLY A 557 -10.13 -3.70 -15.73
CA GLY A 557 -9.23 -3.28 -16.80
C GLY A 557 -10.00 -2.91 -18.05
N MET A 558 -9.55 -1.87 -18.78
CA MET A 558 -10.15 -1.47 -20.03
C MET A 558 -9.06 -1.08 -21.03
N VAL A 559 -9.22 -1.49 -22.26
CA VAL A 559 -8.34 -1.14 -23.38
C VAL A 559 -9.18 -0.61 -24.53
N GLN A 560 -8.70 0.48 -25.12
CA GLN A 560 -9.33 1.16 -26.28
C GLN A 560 -8.33 1.29 -27.41
N ILE A 561 -8.73 0.96 -28.62
CA ILE A 561 -8.03 1.29 -29.86
C ILE A 561 -8.60 2.60 -30.38
N LEU A 562 -7.78 3.64 -30.45
CA LEU A 562 -8.20 5.00 -30.83
C LEU A 562 -8.26 5.16 -32.37
N PRO A 563 -8.92 6.23 -32.86
CA PRO A 563 -9.02 6.47 -34.30
C PRO A 563 -7.67 6.65 -35.03
N ASP A 564 -6.66 7.15 -34.37
CA ASP A 564 -5.28 7.32 -34.86
C ASP A 564 -4.44 6.03 -34.84
N SER A 565 -5.05 4.91 -34.49
CA SER A 565 -4.43 3.59 -34.40
C SER A 565 -3.61 3.37 -33.11
N SER A 566 -3.58 4.33 -32.21
CA SER A 566 -2.94 4.18 -30.89
C SER A 566 -3.80 3.36 -29.93
N VAL A 567 -3.17 2.78 -28.91
CA VAL A 567 -3.83 2.01 -27.85
C VAL A 567 -3.85 2.83 -26.56
N ARG A 568 -5.02 2.91 -25.94
CA ARG A 568 -5.23 3.53 -24.64
C ARG A 568 -5.57 2.48 -23.60
N VAL A 569 -4.90 2.52 -22.48
CA VAL A 569 -5.26 1.78 -21.27
C VAL A 569 -6.04 2.71 -20.34
N ILE A 570 -7.15 2.21 -19.78
CA ILE A 570 -7.94 2.91 -18.76
C ILE A 570 -8.02 2.00 -17.54
N THR A 571 -7.70 2.53 -16.36
CA THR A 571 -7.64 1.77 -15.11
C THR A 571 -7.99 2.63 -13.90
N PRO A 572 -8.74 2.10 -12.92
CA PRO A 572 -8.96 2.78 -11.65
C PRO A 572 -7.73 2.77 -10.72
N TYR A 573 -6.67 2.03 -11.07
CA TYR A 573 -5.45 1.95 -10.28
C TYR A 573 -4.67 3.26 -10.28
N THR A 574 -4.02 3.56 -9.17
CA THR A 574 -3.18 4.76 -8.98
C THR A 574 -1.69 4.39 -9.02
N ASP A 575 -0.90 5.08 -9.82
CA ASP A 575 0.57 4.98 -9.75
C ASP A 575 1.08 5.82 -8.58
N MET A 576 1.56 5.19 -7.54
CA MET A 576 2.09 5.83 -6.32
C MET A 576 3.61 6.09 -6.38
N GLY A 577 4.20 6.03 -7.57
CA GLY A 577 5.62 6.16 -7.81
C GLY A 577 6.35 4.83 -8.10
N ASN A 578 5.66 3.70 -7.97
CA ASN A 578 6.18 2.35 -8.20
C ASN A 578 6.35 1.98 -9.68
N GLY A 579 5.93 2.84 -10.62
CA GLY A 579 6.02 2.59 -12.06
C GLY A 579 4.85 1.79 -12.64
N ALA A 580 3.72 1.71 -11.93
CA ALA A 580 2.54 0.97 -12.38
C ALA A 580 2.04 1.45 -13.76
N ALA A 581 2.06 2.76 -14.03
CA ALA A 581 1.68 3.29 -15.35
C ALA A 581 2.53 2.69 -16.48
N THR A 582 3.83 2.55 -16.26
CA THR A 582 4.73 1.92 -17.23
C THR A 582 4.38 0.44 -17.43
N THR A 583 4.26 -0.33 -16.35
CA THR A 583 3.97 -1.77 -16.46
C THR A 583 2.60 -2.05 -17.07
N LEU A 584 1.58 -1.26 -16.73
CA LEU A 584 0.22 -1.41 -17.32
C LEU A 584 0.20 -0.99 -18.80
N GLY A 585 1.02 -0.02 -19.21
CA GLY A 585 1.19 0.34 -20.60
C GLY A 585 1.81 -0.77 -21.47
N LEU A 586 2.56 -1.70 -20.87
CA LEU A 586 3.12 -2.87 -21.57
C LEU A 586 2.10 -4.00 -21.76
N ALA A 587 1.04 -4.05 -20.97
CA ALA A 587 0.10 -5.17 -20.92
C ALA A 587 -0.61 -5.48 -22.27
N PRO A 588 -0.96 -4.51 -23.14
CA PRO A 588 -1.59 -4.79 -24.41
C PRO A 588 -0.69 -5.51 -25.43
N ALA A 589 0.63 -5.43 -25.28
CA ALA A 589 1.59 -5.86 -26.31
C ALA A 589 1.43 -7.32 -26.74
N GLU A 590 1.11 -8.22 -25.81
CA GLU A 590 0.96 -9.64 -26.08
C GLU A 590 -0.18 -9.93 -27.08
N PHE A 591 -1.30 -9.20 -26.96
CA PHE A 591 -2.49 -9.44 -27.76
C PHE A 591 -2.70 -8.43 -28.91
N LEU A 592 -2.16 -7.20 -28.78
CA LEU A 592 -2.32 -6.16 -29.80
C LEU A 592 -1.01 -5.82 -30.53
N GLY A 593 0.11 -6.49 -30.21
CA GLY A 593 1.38 -6.27 -30.91
C GLY A 593 2.02 -4.91 -30.67
N GLN A 594 1.50 -4.13 -29.73
CA GLN A 594 2.02 -2.81 -29.37
C GLN A 594 1.70 -2.43 -27.93
N ASN A 595 2.54 -1.60 -27.34
CA ASN A 595 2.30 -0.99 -26.04
C ASN A 595 1.21 0.09 -26.14
N ALA A 596 0.62 0.44 -24.99
CA ALA A 596 -0.31 1.56 -24.95
C ALA A 596 0.45 2.90 -25.13
N GLN A 597 -0.05 3.77 -26.01
CA GLN A 597 0.47 5.13 -26.16
C GLN A 597 -0.12 6.08 -25.14
N THR A 598 -1.26 5.71 -24.55
CA THR A 598 -1.94 6.52 -23.53
C THR A 598 -2.37 5.65 -22.37
N ILE A 599 -2.06 6.06 -21.15
CA ILE A 599 -2.47 5.37 -19.93
C ILE A 599 -3.24 6.35 -19.02
N ALA A 600 -4.55 6.13 -18.86
CA ALA A 600 -5.42 6.85 -17.94
C ALA A 600 -5.49 6.10 -16.62
N MET A 601 -4.69 6.54 -15.65
CA MET A 601 -4.65 6.01 -14.29
C MET A 601 -5.74 6.68 -13.43
N SER A 602 -6.16 6.04 -12.35
CA SER A 602 -7.17 6.56 -11.42
C SER A 602 -8.48 7.00 -12.10
N GLU A 603 -8.84 6.37 -13.20
CA GLU A 603 -10.04 6.67 -13.96
C GLU A 603 -11.14 5.68 -13.60
N ILE A 604 -12.19 6.11 -12.89
CA ILE A 604 -13.26 5.22 -12.43
C ILE A 604 -14.57 5.43 -13.18
N GLY A 605 -14.76 6.58 -13.82
CA GLY A 605 -16.01 6.93 -14.50
C GLY A 605 -16.53 5.87 -15.48
N PRO A 606 -15.71 5.38 -16.43
CA PRO A 606 -16.13 4.35 -17.39
C PRO A 606 -16.53 3.04 -16.69
N PHE A 607 -15.90 2.68 -15.57
CA PHE A 607 -16.22 1.45 -14.81
C PHE A 607 -17.52 1.60 -14.02
N ASN A 608 -17.80 2.76 -13.46
CA ASN A 608 -19.08 3.05 -12.81
C ASN A 608 -20.25 2.93 -13.80
N ALA A 609 -20.03 3.31 -15.06
CA ALA A 609 -21.03 3.19 -16.12
C ALA A 609 -21.41 1.72 -16.43
N LEU A 610 -20.55 0.74 -16.10
CA LEU A 610 -20.87 -0.69 -16.25
C LEU A 610 -21.98 -1.14 -15.28
N GLY A 611 -22.13 -0.46 -14.13
CA GLY A 611 -23.16 -0.75 -13.12
C GLY A 611 -22.99 -2.11 -12.45
N LEU A 612 -21.74 -2.62 -12.31
CA LEU A 612 -21.47 -3.91 -11.70
C LEU A 612 -21.74 -3.90 -10.18
N ASN A 613 -22.38 -4.95 -9.70
CA ASN A 613 -22.77 -5.01 -8.29
C ASN A 613 -22.84 -6.46 -7.79
N PRO A 614 -22.07 -6.83 -6.75
CA PRO A 614 -22.10 -8.17 -6.15
C PRO A 614 -23.39 -8.47 -5.37
N LYS A 615 -24.25 -7.47 -5.12
CA LYS A 615 -25.55 -7.66 -4.44
C LYS A 615 -26.67 -8.10 -5.38
N LEU A 616 -26.45 -8.05 -6.70
CA LEU A 616 -27.41 -8.58 -7.68
C LEU A 616 -27.48 -10.11 -7.58
N ALA A 617 -28.49 -10.71 -8.20
CA ALA A 617 -28.54 -12.15 -8.34
C ALA A 617 -27.42 -12.64 -9.27
N GLN A 618 -26.84 -13.81 -9.00
CA GLN A 618 -25.73 -14.35 -9.80
C GLN A 618 -26.06 -14.52 -11.31
N GLY A 619 -27.33 -14.69 -11.66
CA GLY A 619 -27.78 -14.72 -13.04
C GLY A 619 -27.92 -13.37 -13.74
N ASP A 620 -27.79 -12.26 -13.00
CA ASP A 620 -27.83 -10.93 -13.58
C ASP A 620 -26.55 -10.66 -14.40
N PRO A 621 -26.65 -10.12 -15.62
CA PRO A 621 -25.50 -9.81 -16.44
C PRO A 621 -24.47 -8.87 -15.77
N LYS A 622 -24.93 -8.04 -14.83
CA LYS A 622 -24.10 -7.08 -14.08
C LYS A 622 -23.61 -7.61 -12.73
N TRP A 623 -23.97 -8.84 -12.38
CA TRP A 623 -23.44 -9.43 -11.15
C TRP A 623 -21.94 -9.75 -11.29
N VAL A 624 -21.17 -9.46 -10.26
CA VAL A 624 -19.78 -9.88 -10.10
C VAL A 624 -19.58 -10.38 -8.68
N ARG A 625 -18.60 -11.24 -8.43
CA ARG A 625 -18.42 -11.83 -7.11
C ARG A 625 -17.94 -10.82 -6.07
N TYR A 626 -17.01 -9.93 -6.44
CA TYR A 626 -16.40 -8.95 -5.54
C TYR A 626 -16.50 -7.54 -6.10
N ASN A 627 -16.53 -6.55 -5.21
CA ASN A 627 -16.36 -5.16 -5.58
C ASN A 627 -14.92 -4.86 -5.99
N TYR A 628 -14.71 -3.69 -6.60
CA TYR A 628 -13.39 -3.16 -6.85
C TYR A 628 -12.60 -3.02 -5.53
N GLY A 629 -11.39 -3.55 -5.53
CA GLY A 629 -10.42 -3.42 -4.43
C GLY A 629 -9.61 -2.13 -4.52
N SER A 630 -8.91 -1.76 -3.44
CA SER A 630 -8.06 -0.57 -3.39
C SER A 630 -6.78 -0.73 -4.23
N SER A 631 -6.22 0.41 -4.66
CA SER A 631 -4.92 0.50 -5.34
C SER A 631 -3.78 0.48 -4.33
N SER A 632 -3.59 -0.62 -3.61
CA SER A 632 -2.58 -0.71 -2.55
C SER A 632 -1.63 -1.88 -2.73
N ALA A 633 -0.60 -1.92 -1.92
CA ALA A 633 0.38 -3.00 -1.85
C ALA A 633 1.00 -3.33 -3.22
N CYS A 634 1.29 -4.58 -3.43
CA CYS A 634 1.91 -5.10 -4.65
C CYS A 634 0.91 -5.46 -5.76
N LEU A 635 -0.35 -5.00 -5.70
CA LEU A 635 -1.44 -5.40 -6.59
C LEU A 635 -1.30 -4.96 -8.05
N GLY A 636 -0.51 -3.91 -8.33
CA GLY A 636 -0.36 -3.38 -9.68
C GLY A 636 0.19 -4.38 -10.68
N ALA A 637 1.26 -5.10 -10.31
CA ALA A 637 1.90 -6.09 -11.18
C ALA A 637 1.15 -7.43 -11.24
N PHE A 638 0.31 -7.71 -10.25
CA PHE A 638 -0.47 -8.93 -10.19
C PHE A 638 -1.89 -8.74 -10.74
N HIS A 639 -2.77 -8.18 -9.93
CA HIS A 639 -4.19 -8.06 -10.26
C HIS A 639 -4.44 -7.10 -11.41
N GLN A 640 -3.88 -5.90 -11.34
CA GLN A 640 -4.22 -4.85 -12.30
C GLN A 640 -3.64 -5.13 -13.68
N TYR A 641 -2.40 -5.65 -13.73
CA TYR A 641 -1.79 -6.08 -14.99
C TYR A 641 -2.61 -7.18 -15.67
N HIS A 642 -3.10 -8.16 -14.89
CA HIS A 642 -3.95 -9.24 -15.37
C HIS A 642 -5.23 -8.69 -16.04
N ALA A 643 -5.92 -7.75 -15.38
CA ALA A 643 -7.16 -7.19 -15.92
C ALA A 643 -6.92 -6.36 -17.20
N VAL A 644 -5.87 -5.53 -17.25
CA VAL A 644 -5.53 -4.75 -18.46
C VAL A 644 -5.11 -5.67 -19.60
N LYS A 645 -4.27 -6.68 -19.33
CA LYS A 645 -3.91 -7.71 -20.31
C LYS A 645 -5.16 -8.43 -20.81
N GLY A 646 -6.11 -8.72 -19.92
CA GLY A 646 -7.39 -9.36 -20.25
C GLY A 646 -8.27 -8.54 -21.18
N ALA A 647 -8.36 -7.25 -20.98
CA ALA A 647 -9.10 -6.38 -21.89
C ALA A 647 -8.48 -6.37 -23.29
N ALA A 648 -7.14 -6.42 -23.39
CA ALA A 648 -6.46 -6.57 -24.68
C ALA A 648 -6.72 -7.95 -25.31
N GLN A 649 -6.76 -9.03 -24.53
CA GLN A 649 -7.13 -10.38 -24.98
C GLN A 649 -8.55 -10.41 -25.54
N VAL A 650 -9.48 -9.75 -24.87
CA VAL A 650 -10.87 -9.64 -25.35
C VAL A 650 -10.93 -8.92 -26.70
N LEU A 651 -10.21 -7.80 -26.88
CA LEU A 651 -10.13 -7.13 -28.18
C LEU A 651 -9.50 -8.01 -29.26
N PHE A 652 -8.50 -8.81 -28.89
CA PHE A 652 -7.92 -9.77 -29.83
C PHE A 652 -8.96 -10.80 -30.30
N LEU A 653 -9.69 -11.43 -29.37
CA LEU A 653 -10.69 -12.45 -29.69
C LEU A 653 -11.93 -11.87 -30.39
N GLN A 654 -12.32 -10.65 -30.03
CA GLN A 654 -13.56 -10.04 -30.53
C GLN A 654 -13.37 -9.27 -31.83
N SER A 655 -12.16 -8.76 -32.11
CA SER A 655 -11.97 -7.84 -33.22
C SER A 655 -10.74 -8.15 -34.07
N VAL A 656 -9.57 -8.37 -33.46
CA VAL A 656 -8.32 -8.56 -34.21
C VAL A 656 -8.31 -9.87 -34.97
N LEU A 657 -8.61 -10.99 -34.32
CA LEU A 657 -8.64 -12.30 -34.98
C LEU A 657 -9.74 -12.44 -36.01
N PRO A 658 -10.99 -11.98 -35.79
CA PRO A 658 -12.01 -11.92 -36.86
C PRO A 658 -11.60 -11.08 -38.06
N ALA A 659 -10.98 -9.90 -37.85
CA ALA A 659 -10.49 -9.08 -38.95
C ALA A 659 -9.35 -9.74 -39.75
N ALA A 660 -8.44 -10.44 -39.06
CA ALA A 660 -7.38 -11.20 -39.69
C ALA A 660 -7.91 -12.36 -40.53
N ARG A 661 -8.91 -13.09 -40.00
CA ARG A 661 -9.63 -14.15 -40.78
C ARG A 661 -10.29 -13.59 -42.04
N ALA A 662 -10.96 -12.43 -41.93
CA ALA A 662 -11.56 -11.78 -43.09
C ALA A 662 -10.51 -11.29 -44.09
N TRP A 663 -9.36 -10.83 -43.63
CA TRP A 663 -8.24 -10.39 -44.47
C TRP A 663 -7.61 -11.56 -45.24
N TRP A 664 -7.30 -12.64 -44.54
CA TRP A 664 -6.67 -13.82 -45.14
C TRP A 664 -7.66 -14.73 -45.90
N GLY A 665 -8.96 -14.63 -45.62
CA GLY A 665 -9.96 -15.56 -46.13
C GLY A 665 -9.85 -16.98 -45.58
N VAL A 666 -9.15 -17.16 -44.44
CA VAL A 666 -8.84 -18.47 -43.83
C VAL A 666 -9.20 -18.46 -42.34
N PRO A 667 -9.84 -19.53 -41.83
CA PRO A 667 -10.23 -19.62 -40.41
C PRO A 667 -9.07 -20.02 -39.49
N VAL A 668 -8.05 -19.16 -39.37
CA VAL A 668 -6.91 -19.39 -38.47
C VAL A 668 -7.36 -19.44 -37.02
N ARG A 669 -6.71 -20.26 -36.20
CA ARG A 669 -6.96 -20.34 -34.76
C ARG A 669 -6.16 -19.27 -34.01
N ALA A 670 -6.55 -18.94 -32.78
CA ALA A 670 -5.88 -17.93 -31.96
C ALA A 670 -4.41 -18.32 -31.66
N GLU A 671 -4.14 -19.60 -31.43
CA GLU A 671 -2.83 -20.14 -31.16
C GLU A 671 -1.89 -20.22 -32.38
N ASP A 672 -2.42 -20.13 -33.60
CA ASP A 672 -1.65 -20.19 -34.84
C ASP A 672 -1.14 -18.80 -35.29
N VAL A 673 -1.57 -17.73 -34.63
CA VAL A 673 -1.16 -16.35 -34.95
C VAL A 673 -0.28 -15.76 -33.86
N ARG A 674 0.65 -14.90 -34.27
CA ARG A 674 1.54 -14.17 -33.36
C ARG A 674 1.91 -12.82 -33.92
N TRP A 675 2.37 -11.93 -33.07
CA TRP A 675 2.93 -10.67 -33.49
C TRP A 675 4.44 -10.80 -33.77
N ALA A 676 4.86 -10.31 -34.92
CA ALA A 676 6.28 -10.18 -35.29
C ALA A 676 6.46 -8.90 -36.11
N ASP A 677 7.47 -8.11 -35.85
CA ASP A 677 7.82 -6.88 -36.54
C ASP A 677 6.62 -5.93 -36.75
N ARG A 678 5.81 -5.77 -35.72
CA ARG A 678 4.56 -4.97 -35.73
C ARG A 678 3.49 -5.44 -36.72
N ALA A 679 3.56 -6.67 -37.18
CA ALA A 679 2.57 -7.30 -38.05
C ALA A 679 2.02 -8.56 -37.36
N LEU A 680 0.76 -8.88 -37.63
CA LEU A 680 0.17 -10.15 -37.26
C LEU A 680 0.56 -11.18 -38.31
N VAL A 681 1.14 -12.28 -37.89
CA VAL A 681 1.64 -13.35 -38.76
C VAL A 681 1.03 -14.69 -38.44
N ALA A 682 0.84 -15.53 -39.45
CA ALA A 682 0.49 -16.94 -39.34
C ALA A 682 1.29 -17.74 -40.37
N ASN A 683 1.52 -19.02 -40.10
CA ASN A 683 2.30 -19.86 -41.01
C ASN A 683 1.69 -19.93 -42.40
N GLY A 684 2.48 -19.66 -43.45
CA GLY A 684 2.06 -19.73 -44.82
C GLY A 684 1.16 -18.57 -45.29
N LEU A 685 0.89 -17.55 -44.47
CA LEU A 685 0.06 -16.40 -44.79
C LEU A 685 0.91 -15.12 -44.79
N ALA A 686 0.53 -14.15 -45.65
CA ALA A 686 1.17 -12.86 -45.73
C ALA A 686 0.99 -12.08 -44.41
N PRO A 687 2.03 -11.42 -43.84
CA PRO A 687 1.88 -10.58 -42.65
C PRO A 687 0.86 -9.45 -42.85
N ILE A 688 0.09 -9.18 -41.79
CA ILE A 688 -0.85 -8.04 -41.79
C ILE A 688 -0.28 -6.94 -40.89
N ALA A 689 0.05 -5.82 -41.49
CA ALA A 689 0.48 -4.65 -40.73
C ALA A 689 -0.68 -4.06 -39.89
N TRP A 690 -0.39 -3.51 -38.71
CA TRP A 690 -1.40 -2.99 -37.79
C TRP A 690 -2.39 -2.00 -38.43
N PRO A 691 -1.97 -1.00 -39.27
CA PRO A 691 -2.90 -0.07 -39.92
C PRO A 691 -3.90 -0.76 -40.87
N ALA A 692 -3.45 -1.77 -41.60
CA ALA A 692 -4.33 -2.54 -42.52
C ALA A 692 -5.34 -3.39 -41.74
N LEU A 693 -4.88 -4.02 -40.65
CA LEU A 693 -5.74 -4.78 -39.74
C LEU A 693 -6.82 -3.88 -39.12
N LEU A 694 -6.44 -2.71 -38.65
CA LEU A 694 -7.37 -1.74 -38.07
C LEU A 694 -8.36 -1.20 -39.08
N GLY A 695 -7.92 -0.98 -40.34
CA GLY A 695 -8.82 -0.66 -41.47
C GLY A 695 -9.89 -1.73 -41.64
N THR A 696 -9.51 -2.99 -41.52
CA THR A 696 -10.44 -4.14 -41.61
C THR A 696 -11.39 -4.20 -40.42
N ILE A 697 -10.92 -3.97 -39.20
CA ILE A 697 -11.73 -3.88 -37.96
C ILE A 697 -12.84 -2.82 -38.16
N ARG A 698 -12.48 -1.63 -38.63
CA ARG A 698 -13.44 -0.54 -38.89
C ARG A 698 -14.43 -0.87 -40.02
N LYS A 699 -13.94 -1.43 -41.14
CA LYS A 699 -14.78 -1.82 -42.27
C LYS A 699 -15.83 -2.86 -41.86
N LEU A 700 -15.49 -3.76 -40.95
CA LEU A 700 -16.38 -4.79 -40.43
C LEU A 700 -17.26 -4.30 -39.26
N GLY A 701 -17.09 -3.08 -38.78
CA GLY A 701 -17.84 -2.53 -37.64
C GLY A 701 -17.57 -3.24 -36.34
N LEU A 702 -16.35 -3.81 -36.17
CA LEU A 702 -15.96 -4.52 -34.98
C LEU A 702 -15.61 -3.54 -33.84
N GLN A 703 -15.70 -4.03 -32.58
CA GLN A 703 -15.51 -3.23 -31.39
C GLN A 703 -14.06 -2.80 -31.23
N THR A 704 -13.86 -1.59 -30.70
CA THR A 704 -12.53 -1.01 -30.42
C THR A 704 -12.30 -0.74 -28.95
N VAL A 705 -13.28 -1.03 -28.10
CA VAL A 705 -13.15 -0.94 -26.63
C VAL A 705 -13.56 -2.26 -26.01
N ALA A 706 -12.76 -2.74 -25.07
CA ALA A 706 -13.13 -3.86 -24.21
C ALA A 706 -12.85 -3.51 -22.75
N ALA A 707 -13.76 -3.90 -21.87
CA ALA A 707 -13.62 -3.86 -20.43
C ALA A 707 -13.78 -5.26 -19.86
N VAL A 708 -12.99 -5.57 -18.85
CA VAL A 708 -13.10 -6.79 -18.06
C VAL A 708 -13.21 -6.47 -16.59
N HIS A 709 -13.90 -7.34 -15.87
CA HIS A 709 -13.79 -7.47 -14.43
C HIS A 709 -13.27 -8.87 -14.11
N ALA A 710 -12.37 -8.98 -13.15
CA ALA A 710 -11.84 -10.24 -12.67
C ALA A 710 -12.07 -10.34 -11.15
N SER A 711 -12.65 -11.41 -10.68
CA SER A 711 -12.75 -11.74 -9.25
C SER A 711 -11.71 -12.79 -8.89
N TYR A 712 -10.90 -12.48 -7.87
CA TYR A 712 -9.84 -13.34 -7.36
C TYR A 712 -10.17 -13.84 -5.95
N ALA A 713 -10.01 -15.15 -5.75
CA ALA A 713 -10.19 -15.79 -4.44
C ALA A 713 -9.24 -16.99 -4.29
N GLY A 714 -7.92 -16.74 -4.38
CA GLY A 714 -6.87 -17.77 -4.50
C GLY A 714 -6.59 -18.16 -5.95
N PHE A 715 -7.62 -18.16 -6.78
CA PHE A 715 -7.59 -18.24 -8.24
C PHE A 715 -8.60 -17.26 -8.80
N PHE A 716 -8.45 -16.93 -10.07
CA PHE A 716 -9.45 -16.11 -10.76
C PHE A 716 -10.71 -16.93 -11.08
N TRP A 717 -11.86 -16.26 -10.97
CA TRP A 717 -13.10 -16.76 -11.55
C TRP A 717 -12.95 -16.83 -13.06
N LYS A 718 -13.53 -17.87 -13.68
CA LYS A 718 -13.52 -18.04 -15.14
C LYS A 718 -14.88 -17.80 -15.72
N GLY A 719 -14.90 -17.21 -16.91
CA GLY A 719 -16.09 -17.05 -17.71
C GLY A 719 -15.88 -17.65 -19.10
N THR A 720 -16.89 -18.36 -19.58
CA THR A 720 -16.97 -18.79 -20.99
C THR A 720 -17.85 -17.81 -21.75
N TYR A 721 -17.33 -17.22 -22.81
CA TYR A 721 -17.96 -16.15 -23.60
C TYR A 721 -18.01 -16.48 -25.09
N PRO A 722 -19.09 -16.09 -25.82
CA PRO A 722 -19.21 -16.21 -27.26
C PRO A 722 -18.54 -15.01 -27.94
N PHE A 723 -17.23 -15.03 -28.10
CA PHE A 723 -16.52 -14.02 -28.90
C PHE A 723 -16.79 -14.14 -30.38
N ALA A 724 -16.56 -13.08 -31.15
CA ALA A 724 -16.70 -13.11 -32.60
C ALA A 724 -15.74 -14.12 -33.28
N SER A 725 -14.64 -14.44 -32.64
CA SER A 725 -13.71 -15.49 -33.09
C SER A 725 -14.14 -16.93 -32.73
N GLY A 726 -15.17 -17.10 -31.91
CA GLY A 726 -15.63 -18.38 -31.36
C GLY A 726 -15.71 -18.36 -29.84
N THR A 727 -16.35 -19.37 -29.29
CA THR A 727 -16.47 -19.50 -27.81
C THR A 727 -15.13 -19.79 -27.17
N ALA A 728 -14.77 -19.04 -26.15
CA ALA A 728 -13.57 -19.24 -25.36
C ALA A 728 -13.80 -19.02 -23.86
N GLN A 729 -13.05 -19.74 -23.02
CA GLN A 729 -12.99 -19.52 -21.59
C GLN A 729 -11.80 -18.61 -21.25
N VAL A 730 -12.05 -17.62 -20.39
CA VAL A 730 -11.06 -16.64 -19.93
C VAL A 730 -11.18 -16.44 -18.43
N ASP A 731 -10.13 -15.88 -17.82
CA ASP A 731 -10.03 -15.69 -16.36
C ASP A 731 -10.68 -14.37 -15.88
N TYR A 732 -11.89 -14.10 -16.40
CA TYR A 732 -12.68 -12.91 -16.07
C TYR A 732 -14.14 -13.31 -15.84
N ASP A 733 -14.74 -12.76 -14.79
CA ASP A 733 -16.16 -12.99 -14.47
C ASP A 733 -17.10 -11.98 -15.13
N TYR A 734 -16.57 -10.95 -15.80
CA TYR A 734 -17.33 -10.02 -16.60
C TYR A 734 -16.51 -9.53 -17.79
N VAL A 735 -17.16 -9.45 -18.94
CA VAL A 735 -16.60 -8.92 -20.19
C VAL A 735 -17.65 -8.04 -20.87
N ALA A 736 -17.27 -6.84 -21.27
CA ALA A 736 -18.09 -5.96 -22.09
C ALA A 736 -17.28 -5.34 -23.22
N VAL A 737 -17.91 -5.06 -24.34
CA VAL A 737 -17.26 -4.54 -25.55
C VAL A 737 -18.10 -3.42 -26.19
N GLY A 738 -17.46 -2.53 -26.94
CA GLY A 738 -18.13 -1.42 -27.57
C GLY A 738 -17.21 -0.55 -28.43
N LEU A 739 -17.70 0.66 -28.74
CA LEU A 739 -16.95 1.70 -29.46
C LEU A 739 -16.65 2.91 -28.56
N ASP A 740 -17.36 3.04 -27.44
CA ASP A 740 -17.27 4.14 -26.48
C ASP A 740 -17.04 3.56 -25.07
N PRO A 741 -16.03 4.01 -24.31
CA PRO A 741 -15.74 3.53 -22.95
C PRO A 741 -16.92 3.61 -21.96
N TYR A 742 -17.84 4.54 -22.17
CA TYR A 742 -19.02 4.73 -21.31
C TYR A 742 -20.28 3.97 -21.78
N ARG A 743 -20.21 3.32 -22.95
CA ARG A 743 -21.34 2.63 -23.58
C ARG A 743 -20.93 1.25 -24.09
N LEU A 744 -20.68 0.36 -23.15
CA LEU A 744 -20.27 -1.01 -23.43
C LEU A 744 -21.45 -1.96 -23.26
N THR A 745 -21.49 -3.00 -24.10
CA THR A 745 -22.46 -4.08 -24.05
C THR A 745 -21.83 -5.31 -23.42
N PRO A 746 -22.40 -5.86 -22.34
CA PRO A 746 -21.90 -7.10 -21.75
C PRO A 746 -22.10 -8.29 -22.68
N LEU A 747 -21.13 -9.19 -22.72
CA LEU A 747 -21.26 -10.47 -23.38
C LEU A 747 -21.99 -11.47 -22.46
N SER A 748 -22.82 -12.33 -23.04
CA SER A 748 -23.42 -13.44 -22.31
C SER A 748 -22.32 -14.40 -21.81
N ARG A 749 -22.54 -15.03 -20.65
CA ARG A 749 -21.47 -15.80 -20.00
C ARG A 749 -21.96 -17.04 -19.26
N VAL A 750 -21.09 -18.03 -19.16
CA VAL A 750 -21.21 -19.13 -18.19
C VAL A 750 -20.04 -19.00 -17.23
N LEU A 751 -20.34 -18.84 -15.94
CA LEU A 751 -19.32 -18.61 -14.90
C LEU A 751 -18.91 -19.91 -14.22
N GLN A 752 -17.60 -20.00 -13.90
CA GLN A 752 -17.01 -21.06 -13.12
C GLN A 752 -16.23 -20.44 -11.94
N ALA A 753 -16.64 -20.82 -10.74
CA ALA A 753 -15.92 -20.45 -9.52
C ALA A 753 -14.55 -21.12 -9.46
N PRO A 754 -13.55 -20.50 -8.78
CA PRO A 754 -12.27 -21.14 -8.53
C PRO A 754 -12.44 -22.46 -7.75
N PRO A 755 -11.56 -23.44 -8.01
CA PRO A 755 -11.64 -24.75 -7.34
C PRO A 755 -11.39 -24.67 -5.84
N VAL A 756 -10.65 -23.65 -5.39
CA VAL A 756 -10.38 -23.37 -3.99
C VAL A 756 -10.71 -21.90 -3.71
N ASN A 757 -11.59 -21.69 -2.74
CA ASN A 757 -11.95 -20.35 -2.28
C ASN A 757 -11.11 -20.01 -1.04
N THR A 758 -10.13 -19.13 -1.20
CA THR A 758 -9.28 -18.64 -0.09
C THR A 758 -9.75 -17.31 0.49
N ALA A 759 -10.85 -16.75 0.02
CA ALA A 759 -11.36 -15.45 0.45
C ALA A 759 -11.65 -15.36 1.96
N LEU A 760 -11.92 -16.49 2.61
CA LEU A 760 -12.19 -16.54 4.04
C LEU A 760 -10.95 -16.40 4.93
N TYR A 761 -9.75 -16.44 4.35
CA TYR A 761 -8.48 -16.49 5.10
C TYR A 761 -7.74 -15.15 5.17
N GLY A 762 -8.29 -14.07 4.64
CA GLY A 762 -7.61 -12.79 4.56
C GLY A 762 -6.67 -12.70 3.36
N ARG A 763 -5.45 -12.17 3.56
CA ARG A 763 -4.47 -12.00 2.48
C ARG A 763 -3.86 -13.34 2.10
N THR A 764 -3.94 -13.71 0.84
CA THR A 764 -3.55 -15.06 0.35
C THR A 764 -2.63 -15.02 -0.87
N THR A 765 -2.19 -13.84 -1.29
CA THR A 765 -1.19 -13.67 -2.34
C THR A 765 0.15 -13.35 -1.69
N TYR A 766 1.21 -14.06 -2.10
CA TYR A 766 2.52 -13.97 -1.46
C TYR A 766 3.60 -13.56 -2.45
N ALA A 767 4.55 -12.76 -2.00
CA ALA A 767 5.78 -12.43 -2.72
C ALA A 767 7.00 -12.73 -1.83
N PRO A 768 7.57 -13.94 -1.92
CA PRO A 768 8.72 -14.33 -1.14
C PRO A 768 9.99 -13.57 -1.54
N SER A 769 10.79 -13.25 -0.53
CA SER A 769 12.09 -12.60 -0.69
C SER A 769 13.06 -13.08 0.37
N ALA A 770 14.36 -12.88 0.12
CA ALA A 770 15.42 -13.15 1.08
C ALA A 770 16.57 -12.15 0.87
N ALA A 771 17.39 -11.93 1.89
CA ALA A 771 18.54 -11.03 1.78
C ALA A 771 19.75 -11.54 2.54
N LEU A 772 20.94 -11.28 1.98
CA LEU A 772 22.21 -11.24 2.69
C LEU A 772 22.64 -9.78 2.87
N VAL A 773 23.04 -9.43 4.07
CA VAL A 773 23.58 -8.09 4.39
C VAL A 773 24.94 -8.26 5.03
N ALA A 774 25.95 -7.57 4.50
CA ALA A 774 27.29 -7.52 5.07
C ALA A 774 27.53 -6.15 5.72
N VAL A 775 28.07 -6.17 6.94
CA VAL A 775 28.42 -4.96 7.69
C VAL A 775 29.85 -4.99 8.21
N SER A 776 30.46 -3.79 8.29
CA SER A 776 31.62 -3.52 9.11
C SER A 776 31.24 -2.60 10.26
N VAL A 777 31.73 -2.89 11.44
CA VAL A 777 31.54 -2.11 12.67
C VAL A 777 32.89 -1.64 13.16
N ASP A 778 33.05 -0.35 13.36
CA ASP A 778 34.21 0.24 14.00
C ASP A 778 34.04 0.16 15.54
N PRO A 779 34.82 -0.65 16.24
CA PRO A 779 34.66 -0.80 17.68
C PRO A 779 35.09 0.42 18.50
N ALA A 780 35.83 1.36 17.91
CA ALA A 780 36.26 2.58 18.58
C ALA A 780 35.18 3.67 18.57
N THR A 781 34.36 3.68 17.52
CA THR A 781 33.33 4.74 17.32
C THR A 781 31.90 4.23 17.35
N GLY A 782 31.66 2.92 17.33
CA GLY A 782 30.34 2.32 17.18
C GLY A 782 29.71 2.49 15.80
N ARG A 783 30.43 3.09 14.86
CA ARG A 783 29.89 3.33 13.50
C ARG A 783 29.73 2.02 12.74
N VAL A 784 28.57 1.87 12.12
CA VAL A 784 28.22 0.76 11.23
C VAL A 784 28.30 1.23 9.78
N LYS A 785 29.00 0.46 8.95
CA LYS A 785 28.96 0.60 7.50
C LYS A 785 28.31 -0.66 6.92
N VAL A 786 27.18 -0.49 6.23
CA VAL A 786 26.63 -1.55 5.38
C VAL A 786 27.47 -1.59 4.10
N GLU A 787 28.14 -2.69 3.84
CA GLU A 787 29.08 -2.82 2.73
C GLU A 787 28.41 -3.37 1.47
N HIS A 788 27.59 -4.41 1.62
CA HIS A 788 26.96 -5.11 0.52
C HIS A 788 25.59 -5.68 0.94
N VAL A 789 24.61 -5.58 0.04
CA VAL A 789 23.30 -6.19 0.19
C VAL A 789 22.96 -6.97 -1.07
N VAL A 790 22.67 -8.26 -0.90
CA VAL A 790 22.16 -9.12 -1.97
C VAL A 790 20.71 -9.44 -1.63
N THR A 791 19.79 -9.09 -2.52
CA THR A 791 18.37 -9.45 -2.39
C THR A 791 18.03 -10.54 -3.40
N ALA A 792 17.29 -11.56 -2.96
CA ALA A 792 16.76 -12.60 -3.82
C ALA A 792 15.22 -12.58 -3.73
N VAL A 793 14.52 -12.66 -4.87
CA VAL A 793 13.05 -12.51 -4.92
C VAL A 793 12.40 -13.58 -5.81
N SER A 794 11.25 -14.07 -5.38
CA SER A 794 10.36 -14.94 -6.17
C SER A 794 9.08 -14.18 -6.50
N VAL A 795 9.17 -13.33 -7.53
CA VAL A 795 8.08 -12.40 -7.94
C VAL A 795 7.47 -12.75 -9.31
N GLY A 796 7.73 -13.96 -9.79
CA GLY A 796 7.26 -14.39 -11.11
C GLY A 796 7.99 -13.65 -12.24
N ARG A 797 7.31 -13.44 -13.36
CA ARG A 797 7.88 -12.73 -14.52
C ARG A 797 8.12 -11.27 -14.20
N GLN A 798 9.33 -10.80 -14.40
CA GLN A 798 9.65 -9.39 -14.32
C GLN A 798 9.04 -8.64 -15.52
N LEU A 799 8.05 -7.79 -15.27
CA LEU A 799 7.38 -7.00 -16.31
C LEU A 799 8.28 -5.88 -16.86
N SER A 800 9.11 -5.28 -16.00
CA SER A 800 10.15 -4.31 -16.34
C SER A 800 11.31 -4.50 -15.37
N PRO A 801 12.43 -5.14 -15.80
CA PRO A 801 13.56 -5.40 -14.92
C PRO A 801 14.14 -4.15 -14.25
N GLU A 802 14.21 -3.04 -14.98
CA GLU A 802 14.78 -1.77 -14.50
C GLU A 802 13.92 -1.18 -13.36
N LEU A 803 12.60 -1.34 -13.43
CA LEU A 803 11.70 -0.92 -12.33
C LEU A 803 11.80 -1.85 -11.13
N VAL A 804 11.96 -3.15 -11.36
CA VAL A 804 12.19 -4.15 -10.31
C VAL A 804 13.48 -3.82 -9.55
N GLU A 805 14.58 -3.55 -10.26
CA GLU A 805 15.85 -3.13 -9.67
C GLU A 805 15.72 -1.83 -8.89
N GLY A 806 15.09 -0.81 -9.47
CA GLY A 806 14.87 0.48 -8.78
C GLY A 806 14.03 0.36 -7.51
N GLN A 807 13.03 -0.55 -7.48
CA GLN A 807 12.27 -0.85 -6.26
C GLN A 807 13.12 -1.54 -5.21
N SER A 808 14.03 -2.43 -5.60
CA SER A 808 14.99 -3.07 -4.70
C SER A 808 15.96 -2.06 -4.09
N GLN A 809 16.54 -1.19 -4.90
CA GLN A 809 17.48 -0.15 -4.45
C GLN A 809 16.86 0.77 -3.41
N GLY A 810 15.64 1.27 -3.68
CA GLY A 810 14.91 2.09 -2.71
C GLY A 810 14.49 1.34 -1.44
N ALA A 811 14.22 0.04 -1.53
CA ALA A 811 13.90 -0.79 -0.38
C ALA A 811 15.10 -1.01 0.55
N VAL A 812 16.28 -1.23 -0.02
CA VAL A 812 17.55 -1.37 0.74
C VAL A 812 17.83 -0.10 1.51
N ALA A 813 17.73 1.08 0.87
CA ALA A 813 17.95 2.37 1.53
C ALA A 813 16.98 2.56 2.73
N MET A 814 15.69 2.28 2.54
CA MET A 814 14.70 2.38 3.62
C MET A 814 14.97 1.34 4.74
N GLY A 815 15.30 0.10 4.38
CA GLY A 815 15.59 -0.95 5.37
C GLY A 815 16.82 -0.63 6.24
N ILE A 816 17.84 0.02 5.67
CA ILE A 816 19.01 0.49 6.42
C ILE A 816 18.61 1.62 7.37
N GLY A 817 17.87 2.62 6.88
CA GLY A 817 17.37 3.73 7.70
C GLY A 817 16.53 3.26 8.88
N ASN A 818 15.62 2.32 8.66
CA ASN A 818 14.77 1.73 9.71
C ASN A 818 15.56 1.09 10.86
N VAL A 819 16.76 0.58 10.59
CA VAL A 819 17.59 -0.08 11.63
C VAL A 819 18.60 0.87 12.25
N LEU A 820 19.19 1.81 11.47
CA LEU A 820 20.35 2.56 11.94
C LEU A 820 20.07 4.02 12.31
N THR A 821 19.11 4.69 11.66
CA THR A 821 19.04 6.16 11.77
C THR A 821 17.64 6.75 11.94
N GLU A 822 16.60 6.16 11.34
CA GLU A 822 15.29 6.78 11.27
C GLU A 822 14.50 6.64 12.58
N THR A 823 14.04 7.77 13.11
CA THR A 823 13.16 7.80 14.30
C THR A 823 12.35 9.10 14.33
N CYS A 824 11.08 8.99 14.69
CA CYS A 824 10.20 10.10 15.04
C CYS A 824 9.83 9.95 16.52
N PRO A 825 10.52 10.62 17.45
CA PRO A 825 10.13 10.58 18.85
C PRO A 825 8.68 11.06 19.00
N LEU A 826 7.90 10.33 19.77
CA LEU A 826 6.55 10.74 20.12
C LEU A 826 6.61 11.82 21.22
N GLY A 827 5.61 12.71 21.24
CA GLY A 827 5.59 13.77 22.24
C GLY A 827 6.05 15.14 21.71
N PRO A 828 6.23 16.13 22.63
CA PRO A 828 6.43 17.55 22.26
C PRO A 828 7.78 17.83 21.60
N ASP A 829 8.79 17.04 21.89
CA ASP A 829 10.15 17.20 21.33
C ASP A 829 10.31 16.56 19.94
N GLY A 830 9.33 15.77 19.54
CA GLY A 830 9.24 15.15 18.22
C GLY A 830 8.39 15.93 17.23
N PRO A 831 7.90 15.24 16.19
CA PRO A 831 7.03 15.84 15.16
C PRO A 831 5.79 16.52 15.71
N GLY A 832 5.21 16.00 16.82
CA GLY A 832 4.00 16.55 17.45
C GLY A 832 4.11 18.02 17.84
N GLY A 833 5.27 18.45 18.29
CA GLY A 833 5.55 19.85 18.63
C GLY A 833 5.66 20.81 17.42
N GLY A 834 5.52 20.30 16.20
CA GLY A 834 5.49 21.10 14.96
C GLY A 834 6.83 21.66 14.50
N ARG A 835 7.93 21.33 15.17
CA ARG A 835 9.29 21.85 14.90
C ARG A 835 10.29 20.81 14.41
N TRP A 836 9.79 19.61 14.09
CA TRP A 836 10.60 18.52 13.58
C TRP A 836 10.81 18.67 12.07
N ASN A 837 12.05 18.44 11.61
CA ASN A 837 12.40 18.53 10.20
C ASN A 837 13.67 17.70 9.89
N LEU A 838 14.20 17.80 8.69
CA LEU A 838 15.36 17.08 8.15
C LEU A 838 16.69 17.40 8.87
N ASP A 839 16.72 18.41 9.71
CA ASP A 839 17.83 18.68 10.63
C ASP A 839 17.89 17.69 11.81
N ARG A 840 16.81 16.91 12.00
CA ARG A 840 16.66 15.94 13.10
C ARG A 840 16.25 14.54 12.65
N TYR A 841 15.72 14.42 11.43
CA TYR A 841 15.30 13.15 10.85
C TYR A 841 16.32 12.71 9.80
N GLU A 842 17.08 11.66 10.14
CA GLU A 842 18.17 11.18 9.29
C GLU A 842 17.71 9.97 8.46
N VAL A 843 17.60 10.16 7.15
CA VAL A 843 17.42 9.07 6.18
C VAL A 843 18.78 8.55 5.70
N THR A 844 18.81 7.35 5.16
CA THR A 844 19.99 6.81 4.47
C THR A 844 20.41 7.75 3.35
N ARG A 845 21.65 8.24 3.40
CA ARG A 845 22.22 9.17 2.41
C ARG A 845 23.01 8.41 1.36
N LEU A 846 23.29 9.04 0.24
CA LEU A 846 24.04 8.43 -0.88
C LEU A 846 25.38 7.79 -0.48
N PRO A 847 26.21 8.38 0.41
CA PRO A 847 27.43 7.73 0.87
C PRO A 847 27.23 6.48 1.74
N ASP A 848 26.03 6.32 2.32
CA ASP A 848 25.68 5.22 3.21
C ASP A 848 25.05 4.04 2.44
N VAL A 849 24.76 4.25 1.13
CA VAL A 849 24.19 3.21 0.26
C VAL A 849 25.27 2.18 -0.08
N PRO A 850 25.03 0.88 0.23
CA PRO A 850 25.99 -0.19 -0.06
C PRO A 850 26.05 -0.58 -1.54
N VAL A 851 26.98 -1.46 -1.89
CA VAL A 851 26.87 -2.25 -3.12
C VAL A 851 25.58 -3.08 -3.03
N GLN A 852 24.79 -3.09 -4.11
CA GLN A 852 23.50 -3.79 -4.15
C GLN A 852 23.45 -4.74 -5.33
N GLU A 853 22.90 -5.91 -5.08
CA GLU A 853 22.66 -6.94 -6.09
C GLU A 853 21.23 -7.50 -5.93
N LEU A 854 20.54 -7.70 -7.05
CA LEU A 854 19.22 -8.30 -7.10
C LEU A 854 19.26 -9.61 -7.89
N ILE A 855 18.81 -10.69 -7.27
CA ILE A 855 18.63 -12.01 -7.87
C ILE A 855 17.13 -12.27 -7.98
N ALA A 856 16.57 -12.20 -9.18
CA ALA A 856 15.17 -12.56 -9.42
C ALA A 856 15.10 -14.01 -9.94
N LEU A 857 14.35 -14.86 -9.25
CA LEU A 857 14.13 -16.23 -9.72
C LEU A 857 13.20 -16.25 -10.94
N PRO A 858 13.34 -17.23 -11.84
CA PRO A 858 12.37 -17.45 -12.90
C PRO A 858 10.99 -17.79 -12.32
N PRO A 859 9.88 -17.44 -13.01
CA PRO A 859 8.55 -17.74 -12.52
C PRO A 859 8.34 -19.25 -12.36
N PRO A 860 7.68 -19.72 -11.28
CA PRO A 860 7.28 -21.12 -11.16
C PRO A 860 6.22 -21.46 -12.22
N GLY A 861 6.31 -22.68 -12.78
CA GLY A 861 5.43 -23.09 -13.89
C GLY A 861 3.96 -23.30 -13.51
N ASP A 862 3.67 -23.40 -12.22
CA ASP A 862 2.32 -23.62 -11.66
C ASP A 862 1.67 -22.36 -11.08
N ASP A 863 2.32 -21.21 -11.19
CA ASP A 863 1.78 -19.93 -10.69
C ASP A 863 0.72 -19.37 -11.65
N PRO A 864 -0.56 -19.29 -11.24
CA PRO A 864 -1.63 -18.78 -12.08
C PRO A 864 -1.47 -17.31 -12.43
N ALA A 865 -0.76 -16.53 -11.61
CA ALA A 865 -0.56 -15.11 -11.81
C ALA A 865 0.63 -14.79 -12.71
N ASN A 866 1.66 -15.61 -12.72
CA ASN A 866 2.90 -15.46 -13.48
C ASN A 866 3.67 -14.15 -13.27
N ALA A 867 3.14 -13.18 -12.53
CA ALA A 867 3.82 -11.94 -12.13
C ALA A 867 3.28 -11.49 -10.77
N ARG A 868 4.15 -10.95 -9.93
CA ARG A 868 3.82 -10.46 -8.59
C ARG A 868 4.49 -9.12 -8.32
N GLY A 869 3.96 -8.37 -7.37
CA GLY A 869 4.56 -7.12 -6.98
C GLY A 869 5.81 -7.32 -6.12
N ILE A 870 6.75 -6.42 -6.28
CA ILE A 870 8.01 -6.42 -5.53
C ILE A 870 8.11 -5.26 -4.55
N ALA A 871 7.30 -4.20 -4.73
CA ALA A 871 7.53 -2.91 -4.10
C ALA A 871 7.68 -2.96 -2.56
N GLU A 872 6.95 -3.84 -1.89
CA GLU A 872 7.01 -4.04 -0.44
C GLU A 872 7.87 -5.25 -0.06
N ALA A 873 7.67 -6.36 -0.75
CA ALA A 873 8.31 -7.64 -0.44
C ALA A 873 9.83 -7.56 -0.32
N VAL A 874 10.50 -6.83 -1.22
CA VAL A 874 11.96 -6.71 -1.22
C VAL A 874 12.53 -5.92 -0.03
N MET A 875 11.70 -5.12 0.66
CA MET A 875 12.13 -4.40 1.85
C MET A 875 12.11 -5.28 3.11
N CYS A 876 11.21 -6.24 3.16
CA CYS A 876 10.90 -7.01 4.36
C CYS A 876 12.11 -7.78 4.96
N PRO A 877 13.01 -8.42 4.18
CA PRO A 877 14.14 -9.15 4.75
C PRO A 877 15.33 -8.26 5.10
N ILE A 878 15.37 -6.97 4.71
CA ILE A 878 16.57 -6.14 4.88
C ILE A 878 16.87 -5.84 6.34
N ALA A 879 15.87 -5.37 7.10
CA ALA A 879 16.06 -5.04 8.51
C ALA A 879 16.50 -6.25 9.35
N PRO A 880 15.84 -7.42 9.31
CA PRO A 880 16.30 -8.58 10.07
C PRO A 880 17.66 -9.10 9.60
N ALA A 881 17.97 -9.08 8.29
CA ALA A 881 19.30 -9.49 7.81
C ALA A 881 20.40 -8.56 8.34
N LEU A 882 20.14 -7.24 8.40
CA LEU A 882 21.07 -6.26 8.95
C LEU A 882 21.27 -6.49 10.46
N LEU A 883 20.22 -6.76 11.23
CA LEU A 883 20.30 -7.07 12.66
C LEU A 883 21.08 -8.38 12.90
N ASN A 884 20.89 -9.39 12.05
CA ASN A 884 21.64 -10.64 12.10
C ASN A 884 23.13 -10.43 11.76
N ALA A 885 23.45 -9.55 10.78
CA ALA A 885 24.81 -9.15 10.45
C ALA A 885 25.50 -8.43 11.61
N LEU A 886 24.80 -7.51 12.27
CA LEU A 886 25.28 -6.81 13.46
C LEU A 886 25.54 -7.80 14.61
N ALA A 887 24.61 -8.76 14.82
CA ALA A 887 24.80 -9.79 15.85
C ALA A 887 26.01 -10.67 15.57
N MET A 888 26.30 -10.97 14.30
CA MET A 888 27.48 -11.71 13.89
C MET A 888 28.77 -10.91 14.08
N ALA A 889 28.74 -9.60 13.79
CA ALA A 889 29.89 -8.70 13.96
C ALA A 889 30.22 -8.41 15.42
N THR A 890 29.21 -8.20 16.28
CA THR A 890 29.38 -7.74 17.65
C THR A 890 29.28 -8.86 18.70
N GLY A 891 28.65 -9.99 18.36
CA GLY A 891 28.32 -11.05 19.32
C GLY A 891 27.06 -10.74 20.15
N ARG A 892 26.39 -9.61 19.94
CA ARG A 892 25.22 -9.14 20.70
C ARG A 892 23.99 -9.02 19.82
N ARG A 893 22.81 -9.26 20.39
CA ARG A 893 21.52 -9.07 19.73
C ARG A 893 20.96 -7.69 20.03
N PHE A 894 20.39 -7.06 19.00
CA PHE A 894 19.72 -5.76 19.11
C PHE A 894 18.23 -5.97 18.83
N ARG A 895 17.39 -5.55 19.78
CA ARG A 895 15.93 -5.69 19.69
C ARG A 895 15.22 -4.35 19.59
N VAL A 896 15.92 -3.27 19.90
CA VAL A 896 15.40 -1.91 19.91
C VAL A 896 16.09 -1.10 18.80
N THR A 897 15.33 -0.64 17.81
CA THR A 897 15.82 0.25 16.75
C THR A 897 15.49 1.71 17.05
N PRO A 898 16.26 2.68 16.52
CA PRO A 898 17.48 2.50 15.73
C PRO A 898 18.65 1.99 16.60
N VAL A 899 19.54 1.22 15.95
CA VAL A 899 20.79 0.74 16.56
C VAL A 899 21.86 1.82 16.37
N THR A 900 21.93 2.74 17.33
CA THR A 900 22.86 3.88 17.27
C THR A 900 24.30 3.48 17.58
N PRO A 901 25.30 4.33 17.24
CA PRO A 901 26.70 4.10 17.62
C PRO A 901 26.89 3.88 19.13
N GLU A 902 26.13 4.58 19.97
CA GLU A 902 26.19 4.45 21.44
C GLU A 902 25.75 3.04 21.89
N LYS A 903 24.64 2.52 21.34
CA LYS A 903 24.16 1.15 21.60
C LYS A 903 25.19 0.10 21.16
N ILE A 904 25.91 0.34 20.06
CA ILE A 904 26.99 -0.54 19.60
C ILE A 904 28.15 -0.51 20.58
N LEU A 905 28.58 0.68 21.00
CA LEU A 905 29.68 0.81 21.96
C LEU A 905 29.36 0.15 23.31
N GLU A 906 28.14 0.34 23.82
CA GLU A 906 27.64 -0.32 25.01
C GLU A 906 27.65 -1.85 24.87
N ALA A 907 27.21 -2.37 23.73
CA ALA A 907 27.19 -3.80 23.44
C ALA A 907 28.60 -4.43 23.31
N LEU A 908 29.62 -3.62 23.02
CA LEU A 908 31.01 -4.07 22.87
C LEU A 908 31.83 -3.99 24.15
N GLN A 909 31.34 -3.32 25.19
CA GLN A 909 31.90 -3.33 26.56
C GLN A 909 31.57 -4.64 27.27
#